data_22f39ef1a86e45b0873205a1332d66bd
#
_entry.id   22f39ef1a86e45b0873205a1332d66bd
#
_cell.length_a   1.000
_cell.length_b   1.000
_cell.length_c   1.000
_cell.angle_alpha   90.00
_cell.angle_beta   90.00
_cell.angle_gamma   90.00
#
_symmetry.space_group_name_H-M   'P 1'
#
loop_
_entity.id
_entity.type
_entity.pdbx_description
1 polymer ?
#
loop_
_entity_poly.entity_id
_entity_poly.type
_entity_poly.pdbx_seq_one_letter_code
_entity_poly.pdbx_strand_id
1 'polypeptide(L)'
;MKRYLFAFILLACVFDGALARVAHLLPVPKVVRTLDGSGFRLRGAVAVDDDFGCAVLREWVSEWGHVRTDAKRRVVVKPNLVSLSKERERPSDEWYQLRVERDSIVIEAVSAVGVIRAVASLRQLAMDCGGRLESVEMMDYPSFAVRGWMHDVGRSFVSMEELKREIRLLSQFKVNLLHLHLTENQAWRFEVKGYPQLTDASSMSRDKGKYYTQEECLELSAYARKYGVTIMPEIDMPGHSDAFRRALGVDMQTEAGKSVLKEALRQLAGAFPYSPYLHIGADEVQIHDKTFISEMIHHVHQLNRKVALWIPAGGNPEGADLTTLWSTAGRVTGGIPAIDSRYNYINHFDVFADVVGIYRSNVYYRSQGDSVVLGSMAAVWNDHALESEKDIVRQNNLYASVIASACRAWTGGGDGYIEELGTQLPYEGEGLEEFVEWENRFLYHKQRSLREADIPYVRQGNVCWMVSQPFPNGGSKDSAFAPEDDEFKGMGAGSDMGYETYRVRGAGIYLRHTWGKIVPTLFGHVGINHTAYAWTNVYSPKEQDAGALIEFQNYSRSENDIVPEAACWDRKGSRIWLNGKELEGPDWNRAGERLARETPLTDENLTGRAPVRIHLRKGWNRVFLKLPYVDSGIRLNKWMFTFVITDTTGRDALPGIEYHVEAPSSNLKPQISNLKPKRLQQ
;
A
#
# COMPACT_ATOMS: atom_id res chain seq x y z
N MET A 1 21.88 -47.88 13.79
CA MET A 1 21.33 -47.08 12.67
C MET A 1 20.05 -46.31 13.02
N LYS A 2 19.07 -46.80 13.75
CA LYS A 2 17.82 -46.05 14.08
C LYS A 2 18.00 -44.87 15.06
N ARG A 3 19.03 -44.83 15.90
CA ARG A 3 19.26 -43.73 16.88
C ARG A 3 19.92 -42.50 16.21
N TYR A 4 20.67 -42.68 15.15
CA TYR A 4 21.29 -41.55 14.41
C TYR A 4 20.31 -40.85 13.45
N LEU A 5 19.28 -41.54 12.99
CA LEU A 5 18.24 -40.96 12.14
C LEU A 5 17.33 -39.98 12.91
N PHE A 6 17.07 -40.26 14.20
CA PHE A 6 16.27 -39.38 15.06
C PHE A 6 17.03 -38.07 15.44
N ALA A 7 18.33 -38.17 15.67
CA ALA A 7 19.17 -37.01 15.93
C ALA A 7 19.33 -36.09 14.71
N PHE A 8 19.38 -36.65 13.52
CA PHE A 8 19.46 -35.88 12.27
C PHE A 8 18.12 -35.18 11.94
N ILE A 9 16.97 -35.79 12.23
CA ILE A 9 15.66 -35.17 12.03
C ILE A 9 15.42 -34.06 13.05
N LEU A 10 15.87 -34.19 14.30
CA LEU A 10 15.77 -33.14 15.31
C LEU A 10 16.71 -31.95 15.01
N LEU A 11 17.92 -32.21 14.49
CA LEU A 11 18.84 -31.16 14.07
C LEU A 11 18.35 -30.41 12.83
N ALA A 12 17.74 -31.11 11.86
CA ALA A 12 17.12 -30.50 10.69
C ALA A 12 15.92 -29.60 11.07
N CYS A 13 15.08 -30.02 12.03
CA CYS A 13 13.96 -29.21 12.48
C CYS A 13 14.38 -27.96 13.26
N VAL A 14 15.52 -27.96 13.95
CA VAL A 14 16.04 -26.78 14.67
C VAL A 14 16.71 -25.79 13.70
N PHE A 15 17.38 -26.27 12.67
CA PHE A 15 17.94 -25.42 11.62
C PHE A 15 16.87 -24.80 10.71
N ASP A 16 15.78 -25.51 10.40
CA ASP A 16 14.66 -24.97 9.65
C ASP A 16 13.92 -23.86 10.45
N GLY A 17 13.86 -23.96 11.77
CA GLY A 17 13.23 -22.95 12.63
C GLY A 17 13.94 -21.60 12.64
N ALA A 18 15.28 -21.58 12.62
CA ALA A 18 16.09 -20.37 12.66
C ALA A 18 16.03 -19.59 11.34
N LEU A 19 16.18 -20.27 10.23
CA LEU A 19 16.02 -19.68 8.89
C LEU A 19 14.59 -19.21 8.65
N ALA A 20 13.59 -19.88 9.20
CA ALA A 20 12.18 -19.56 9.00
C ALA A 20 11.77 -18.20 9.63
N ARG A 21 12.40 -17.76 10.74
CA ARG A 21 12.00 -16.51 11.43
C ARG A 21 12.62 -15.26 10.83
N VAL A 22 13.87 -15.33 10.44
CA VAL A 22 14.53 -14.26 9.67
C VAL A 22 13.85 -14.10 8.30
N ALA A 23 13.31 -15.21 7.76
CA ALA A 23 12.54 -15.20 6.51
C ALA A 23 11.25 -14.37 6.55
N HIS A 24 10.77 -13.93 7.72
CA HIS A 24 9.54 -13.12 7.83
C HIS A 24 9.78 -11.64 8.11
N LEU A 25 11.04 -11.19 8.26
CA LEU A 25 11.34 -9.78 8.47
C LEU A 25 10.91 -8.93 7.26
N LEU A 26 10.16 -7.86 7.54
CA LEU A 26 9.61 -6.96 6.53
C LEU A 26 9.65 -5.50 7.03
N PRO A 27 10.36 -4.57 6.35
CA PRO A 27 11.25 -4.79 5.20
C PRO A 27 12.43 -5.71 5.50
N VAL A 28 12.99 -6.32 4.46
CA VAL A 28 14.16 -7.19 4.58
C VAL A 28 15.38 -6.36 5.01
N PRO A 29 16.10 -6.72 6.10
CA PRO A 29 17.31 -6.01 6.51
C PRO A 29 18.44 -6.10 5.48
N LYS A 30 19.31 -5.08 5.46
CA LYS A 30 20.48 -5.03 4.55
C LYS A 30 21.45 -6.19 4.80
N VAL A 31 21.70 -6.51 6.04
CA VAL A 31 22.52 -7.65 6.44
C VAL A 31 21.86 -8.36 7.61
N VAL A 32 21.76 -9.68 7.53
CA VAL A 32 21.29 -10.52 8.63
C VAL A 32 22.07 -11.83 8.64
N ARG A 33 22.53 -12.24 9.82
CA ARG A 33 23.27 -13.49 10.05
C ARG A 33 22.71 -14.19 11.29
N THR A 34 22.44 -15.48 11.18
CA THR A 34 22.19 -16.31 12.35
C THR A 34 23.50 -16.60 13.06
N LEU A 35 23.49 -16.55 14.37
CA LEU A 35 24.65 -16.85 15.22
C LEU A 35 24.42 -18.18 15.91
N ASP A 36 25.53 -18.87 16.21
CA ASP A 36 25.47 -20.04 17.07
C ASP A 36 25.11 -19.64 18.50
N GLY A 37 24.21 -20.38 19.15
CA GLY A 37 23.83 -20.09 20.52
C GLY A 37 22.40 -20.48 20.87
N SER A 38 22.06 -20.38 22.16
CA SER A 38 20.73 -20.76 22.65
C SER A 38 19.68 -19.65 22.55
N GLY A 39 20.06 -18.47 22.05
CA GLY A 39 19.18 -17.34 21.92
C GLY A 39 18.74 -16.68 23.23
N PHE A 40 18.09 -15.52 23.15
CA PHE A 40 17.64 -14.72 24.29
C PHE A 40 16.26 -15.15 24.76
N ARG A 41 16.12 -15.53 26.02
CA ARG A 41 14.84 -15.89 26.61
C ARG A 41 14.03 -14.62 26.92
N LEU A 42 12.87 -14.49 26.29
CA LEU A 42 11.83 -13.54 26.71
C LEU A 42 11.23 -14.05 28.05
N ARG A 43 10.51 -13.29 28.77
CA ARG A 43 9.94 -13.54 30.11
C ARG A 43 10.97 -13.47 31.26
N GLY A 44 10.54 -12.84 32.34
CA GLY A 44 11.28 -12.64 33.59
C GLY A 44 12.07 -11.35 33.62
N ALA A 45 12.99 -11.23 34.61
CA ALA A 45 13.73 -10.01 34.85
C ALA A 45 14.77 -9.71 33.75
N VAL A 46 14.86 -8.45 33.35
CA VAL A 46 15.86 -7.94 32.41
C VAL A 46 16.30 -6.54 32.82
N ALA A 47 17.60 -6.25 32.75
CA ALA A 47 18.12 -4.89 32.88
C ALA A 47 18.05 -4.17 31.52
N VAL A 48 17.71 -2.90 31.53
CA VAL A 48 17.64 -2.06 30.32
C VAL A 48 18.55 -0.86 30.53
N ASP A 49 19.63 -0.83 29.77
CA ASP A 49 20.61 0.27 29.73
C ASP A 49 20.40 0.98 28.38
N ASP A 50 19.73 2.12 28.36
CA ASP A 50 19.26 2.80 27.15
C ASP A 50 19.70 4.28 27.15
N ASP A 51 20.75 4.58 26.40
CA ASP A 51 21.33 5.92 26.28
C ASP A 51 20.42 6.92 25.55
N PHE A 52 19.42 6.45 24.80
CA PHE A 52 18.47 7.29 24.05
C PHE A 52 17.12 7.47 24.77
N GLY A 53 16.84 6.72 25.82
CA GLY A 53 15.57 6.82 26.56
C GLY A 53 14.34 6.40 25.74
N CYS A 54 14.47 5.42 24.85
CA CYS A 54 13.45 5.03 23.88
C CYS A 54 12.21 4.40 24.55
N ALA A 55 11.10 5.12 24.53
CA ALA A 55 9.84 4.67 25.14
C ALA A 55 9.31 3.37 24.50
N VAL A 56 9.41 3.21 23.17
CA VAL A 56 8.95 2.01 22.45
C VAL A 56 9.74 0.77 22.85
N LEU A 57 11.03 0.91 23.15
CA LEU A 57 11.83 -0.19 23.68
C LEU A 57 11.34 -0.65 25.04
N ARG A 58 11.07 0.29 25.94
CA ARG A 58 10.55 -0.01 27.28
C ARG A 58 9.19 -0.67 27.24
N GLU A 59 8.32 -0.19 26.35
CA GLU A 59 7.01 -0.84 26.09
C GLU A 59 7.20 -2.27 25.60
N TRP A 60 8.05 -2.47 24.59
CA TRP A 60 8.30 -3.82 24.07
C TRP A 60 8.85 -4.77 25.15
N VAL A 61 9.77 -4.30 26.00
CA VAL A 61 10.26 -5.12 27.12
C VAL A 61 9.15 -5.45 28.10
N SER A 62 8.26 -4.49 28.41
CA SER A 62 7.16 -4.69 29.37
C SER A 62 6.08 -5.68 28.90
N GLU A 63 5.97 -5.93 27.60
CA GLU A 63 5.03 -6.90 27.02
C GLU A 63 5.37 -8.36 27.41
N TRP A 64 6.63 -8.65 27.70
CA TRP A 64 7.09 -10.02 27.96
C TRP A 64 7.94 -10.19 29.24
N GLY A 65 8.38 -9.10 29.85
CA GLY A 65 9.29 -9.11 30.99
C GLY A 65 9.01 -7.98 31.98
N HIS A 66 9.90 -7.84 32.94
CA HIS A 66 9.92 -6.73 33.89
C HIS A 66 11.35 -6.20 34.06
N VAL A 67 11.50 -4.89 34.13
CA VAL A 67 12.79 -4.24 34.23
C VAL A 67 13.31 -4.33 35.67
N ARG A 68 14.55 -4.81 35.82
CA ARG A 68 15.29 -4.86 37.10
C ARG A 68 16.75 -4.56 36.83
N THR A 69 17.32 -3.60 37.54
CA THR A 69 18.71 -3.15 37.36
C THR A 69 19.77 -4.21 37.67
N ASP A 70 19.44 -5.15 38.55
CA ASP A 70 20.33 -6.25 39.00
C ASP A 70 20.14 -7.54 38.17
N ALA A 71 19.31 -7.53 37.12
CA ALA A 71 19.10 -8.69 36.28
C ALA A 71 20.37 -9.08 35.50
N LYS A 72 20.63 -10.40 35.39
CA LYS A 72 21.78 -10.93 34.63
C LYS A 72 21.61 -10.72 33.11
N ARG A 73 20.36 -10.83 32.63
CA ARG A 73 20.04 -10.59 31.21
C ARG A 73 19.88 -9.09 30.97
N ARG A 74 20.40 -8.61 29.86
CA ARG A 74 20.43 -7.18 29.56
C ARG A 74 19.93 -6.86 28.16
N VAL A 75 19.26 -5.73 28.04
CA VAL A 75 19.07 -5.00 26.78
C VAL A 75 19.92 -3.75 26.88
N VAL A 76 20.91 -3.62 26.01
CA VAL A 76 21.86 -2.52 26.00
C VAL A 76 21.68 -1.73 24.72
N VAL A 77 21.42 -0.45 24.86
CA VAL A 77 21.30 0.48 23.73
C VAL A 77 22.38 1.53 23.88
N LYS A 78 23.21 1.69 22.86
CA LYS A 78 24.30 2.65 22.87
C LYS A 78 24.46 3.37 21.55
N PRO A 79 24.99 4.61 21.54
CA PRO A 79 25.29 5.31 20.31
C PRO A 79 26.44 4.64 19.55
N ASN A 80 26.31 4.54 18.23
CA ASN A 80 27.40 4.14 17.35
C ASN A 80 27.75 5.29 16.40
N LEU A 81 28.84 5.98 16.74
CA LEU A 81 29.36 7.12 15.97
C LEU A 81 30.46 6.72 14.97
N VAL A 82 30.94 5.48 15.03
CA VAL A 82 32.18 5.05 14.32
C VAL A 82 31.87 4.40 12.96
N SER A 83 30.71 3.74 12.79
CA SER A 83 30.32 3.13 11.49
C SER A 83 30.04 4.15 10.39
N LEU A 84 30.10 5.43 10.73
CA LEU A 84 29.71 6.58 9.91
C LEU A 84 30.80 7.05 8.93
N SER A 85 32.04 6.60 9.13
CA SER A 85 33.21 7.25 8.48
C SER A 85 33.72 6.55 7.22
N LYS A 86 33.20 5.36 6.84
CA LYS A 86 33.87 4.56 5.79
C LYS A 86 33.08 4.32 4.49
N GLU A 87 31.76 4.50 4.45
CA GLU A 87 30.99 4.12 3.25
C GLU A 87 29.93 5.11 2.74
N ARG A 88 29.61 6.20 3.47
CA ARG A 88 28.66 7.21 3.01
C ARG A 88 28.94 8.59 3.61
N GLU A 89 28.79 9.64 2.80
CA GLU A 89 28.95 11.05 3.20
C GLU A 89 27.95 11.54 4.26
N ARG A 90 26.81 10.83 4.46
CA ARG A 90 25.87 11.06 5.57
C ARG A 90 25.14 9.75 5.92
N PRO A 91 25.35 9.23 7.12
CA PRO A 91 24.58 8.08 7.61
C PRO A 91 23.13 8.49 7.89
N SER A 92 22.21 7.55 7.65
CA SER A 92 20.81 7.73 8.01
C SER A 92 20.62 7.75 9.52
N ASP A 93 19.83 8.69 10.04
CA ASP A 93 19.42 8.71 11.46
C ASP A 93 18.69 7.43 11.88
N GLU A 94 18.22 6.65 10.91
CA GLU A 94 17.50 5.39 11.11
C GLU A 94 18.42 4.16 11.11
N TRP A 95 19.73 4.35 10.94
CA TRP A 95 20.69 3.24 10.95
C TRP A 95 20.75 2.58 12.33
N TYR A 96 20.80 1.25 12.34
CA TYR A 96 21.04 0.45 13.53
C TYR A 96 21.79 -0.83 13.22
N GLN A 97 22.49 -1.35 14.25
CA GLN A 97 22.98 -2.71 14.35
C GLN A 97 22.34 -3.37 15.57
N LEU A 98 21.87 -4.60 15.40
CA LEU A 98 21.21 -5.38 16.42
C LEU A 98 21.90 -6.73 16.55
N ARG A 99 22.25 -7.10 17.80
CA ARG A 99 22.81 -8.40 18.12
C ARG A 99 22.04 -9.03 19.26
N VAL A 100 21.52 -10.23 19.02
CA VAL A 100 20.79 -11.02 19.99
C VAL A 100 21.62 -12.25 20.36
N GLU A 101 21.94 -12.37 21.63
CA GLU A 101 22.68 -13.49 22.21
C GLU A 101 21.91 -14.08 23.42
N ARG A 102 22.45 -15.11 24.06
CA ARG A 102 21.80 -15.80 25.17
C ARG A 102 21.38 -14.87 26.31
N ASP A 103 22.26 -13.98 26.73
CA ASP A 103 22.09 -13.16 27.94
C ASP A 103 22.03 -11.65 27.62
N SER A 104 22.14 -11.28 26.35
CA SER A 104 22.10 -9.88 25.94
C SER A 104 21.39 -9.65 24.61
N ILE A 105 20.74 -8.49 24.51
CA ILE A 105 20.33 -7.85 23.26
C ILE A 105 21.09 -6.52 23.21
N VAL A 106 21.91 -6.33 22.20
CA VAL A 106 22.68 -5.10 22.01
C VAL A 106 22.14 -4.38 20.77
N ILE A 107 21.77 -3.12 20.94
CA ILE A 107 21.36 -2.22 19.87
C ILE A 107 22.36 -1.09 19.80
N GLU A 108 23.01 -0.93 18.66
CA GLU A 108 23.82 0.23 18.34
C GLU A 108 23.08 1.07 17.31
N ALA A 109 22.90 2.37 17.54
CA ALA A 109 22.13 3.24 16.68
C ALA A 109 22.74 4.64 16.56
N VAL A 110 22.41 5.33 15.48
CA VAL A 110 22.85 6.73 15.27
C VAL A 110 21.96 7.68 16.07
N SER A 111 20.67 7.34 16.21
CA SER A 111 19.67 8.15 16.90
C SER A 111 18.62 7.30 17.60
N ALA A 112 17.75 7.93 18.40
CA ALA A 112 16.59 7.28 18.98
C ALA A 112 15.67 6.64 17.91
N VAL A 113 15.61 7.21 16.69
CA VAL A 113 14.82 6.65 15.59
C VAL A 113 15.39 5.31 15.12
N GLY A 114 16.74 5.19 15.04
CA GLY A 114 17.39 3.92 14.76
C GLY A 114 17.04 2.83 15.80
N VAL A 115 16.94 3.20 17.08
CA VAL A 115 16.48 2.27 18.14
C VAL A 115 15.02 1.84 17.88
N ILE A 116 14.14 2.76 17.50
CA ILE A 116 12.74 2.43 17.15
C ILE A 116 12.71 1.42 15.99
N ARG A 117 13.55 1.59 14.96
CA ARG A 117 13.64 0.65 13.83
C ARG A 117 14.18 -0.73 14.26
N ALA A 118 15.15 -0.76 15.17
CA ALA A 118 15.63 -2.02 15.76
C ALA A 118 14.52 -2.74 16.54
N VAL A 119 13.75 -1.99 17.35
CA VAL A 119 12.60 -2.55 18.09
C VAL A 119 11.52 -3.09 17.16
N ALA A 120 11.26 -2.41 16.02
CA ALA A 120 10.35 -2.93 15.00
C ALA A 120 10.80 -4.32 14.49
N SER A 121 12.09 -4.49 14.22
CA SER A 121 12.66 -5.79 13.82
C SER A 121 12.62 -6.83 14.97
N LEU A 122 12.88 -6.43 16.22
CA LEU A 122 12.76 -7.30 17.39
C LEU A 122 11.33 -7.79 17.61
N ARG A 123 10.32 -6.93 17.42
CA ARG A 123 8.90 -7.32 17.49
C ARG A 123 8.58 -8.40 16.46
N GLN A 124 9.09 -8.26 15.25
CA GLN A 124 8.89 -9.24 14.18
C GLN A 124 9.62 -10.56 14.48
N LEU A 125 10.84 -10.53 15.00
CA LEU A 125 11.57 -11.72 15.45
C LEU A 125 10.89 -12.42 16.63
N ALA A 126 10.16 -11.67 17.47
CA ALA A 126 9.46 -12.21 18.62
C ALA A 126 8.15 -12.93 18.25
N MET A 127 7.61 -12.70 17.06
CA MET A 127 6.41 -13.40 16.59
C MET A 127 6.71 -14.91 16.46
N ASP A 128 5.83 -15.73 17.02
CA ASP A 128 5.91 -17.21 17.00
C ASP A 128 7.24 -17.79 17.58
N CYS A 129 8.02 -16.98 18.36
CA CYS A 129 9.32 -17.41 18.87
C CYS A 129 9.25 -18.41 20.04
N GLY A 130 8.04 -18.76 20.53
CA GLY A 130 7.88 -19.64 21.68
C GLY A 130 8.51 -19.10 22.99
N GLY A 131 8.71 -17.79 23.09
CA GLY A 131 9.30 -17.11 24.24
C GLY A 131 10.84 -17.06 24.24
N ARG A 132 11.47 -17.35 23.10
CA ARG A 132 12.94 -17.27 22.94
C ARG A 132 13.30 -16.73 21.56
N LEU A 133 13.94 -15.57 21.54
CA LEU A 133 14.56 -15.02 20.34
C LEU A 133 15.79 -15.84 19.97
N GLU A 134 15.98 -16.08 18.69
CA GLU A 134 17.18 -16.74 18.19
C GLU A 134 18.39 -15.82 18.24
N SER A 135 19.59 -16.40 18.33
CA SER A 135 20.83 -15.64 18.22
C SER A 135 20.98 -15.15 16.79
N VAL A 136 21.02 -13.82 16.64
CA VAL A 136 21.07 -13.16 15.32
C VAL A 136 21.88 -11.87 15.42
N GLU A 137 22.57 -11.56 14.35
CA GLU A 137 23.17 -10.26 14.12
C GLU A 137 22.58 -9.65 12.85
N MET A 138 22.20 -8.38 12.90
CA MET A 138 21.73 -7.65 11.72
C MET A 138 22.24 -6.22 11.72
N MET A 139 22.41 -5.67 10.53
CA MET A 139 22.68 -4.27 10.28
C MET A 139 21.71 -3.77 9.23
N ASP A 140 21.08 -2.61 9.47
CA ASP A 140 20.02 -2.14 8.62
C ASP A 140 19.88 -0.61 8.59
N TYR A 141 19.43 -0.12 7.44
CA TYR A 141 19.18 1.30 7.18
C TYR A 141 18.36 1.48 5.91
N PRO A 142 17.62 2.59 5.73
CA PRO A 142 16.81 2.83 4.55
C PRO A 142 17.66 3.23 3.33
N SER A 143 17.20 2.84 2.13
CA SER A 143 17.74 3.35 0.86
C SER A 143 17.21 4.74 0.53
N PHE A 144 15.98 5.06 0.94
CA PHE A 144 15.36 6.37 0.79
C PHE A 144 14.97 6.95 2.15
N ALA A 145 15.16 8.25 2.34
CA ALA A 145 14.89 8.92 3.60
C ALA A 145 13.40 8.95 3.96
N VAL A 146 12.51 9.02 2.97
CA VAL A 146 11.06 9.14 3.19
C VAL A 146 10.31 7.89 2.72
N ARG A 147 9.42 7.41 3.58
CA ARG A 147 8.46 6.31 3.37
C ARG A 147 7.15 6.74 4.01
N GLY A 148 6.29 7.35 3.17
CA GLY A 148 5.12 8.06 3.66
C GLY A 148 3.80 7.45 3.24
N TRP A 149 2.75 7.89 3.95
CA TRP A 149 1.38 7.85 3.45
C TRP A 149 0.72 9.19 3.67
N MET A 150 -0.20 9.55 2.78
CA MET A 150 -1.06 10.71 2.90
C MET A 150 -2.48 10.24 3.17
N HIS A 151 -3.16 10.92 4.08
CA HIS A 151 -4.55 10.66 4.41
C HIS A 151 -5.38 11.93 4.26
N ASP A 152 -6.37 11.88 3.36
CA ASP A 152 -7.32 12.95 3.13
C ASP A 152 -8.42 12.91 4.20
N VAL A 153 -8.18 13.58 5.30
CA VAL A 153 -9.16 13.74 6.38
C VAL A 153 -10.08 14.94 6.15
N GLY A 154 -9.74 15.80 5.20
CA GLY A 154 -10.56 16.95 4.78
C GLY A 154 -11.88 16.50 4.16
N ARG A 155 -11.83 15.55 3.19
CA ARG A 155 -13.03 15.00 2.56
C ARG A 155 -13.76 14.03 3.47
N SER A 156 -13.08 13.10 4.13
CA SER A 156 -13.71 12.15 5.05
C SER A 156 -12.97 12.12 6.38
N PHE A 157 -13.71 12.38 7.48
CA PHE A 157 -13.11 12.43 8.80
C PHE A 157 -12.61 11.06 9.26
N VAL A 158 -11.42 11.03 9.83
CA VAL A 158 -10.81 9.85 10.45
C VAL A 158 -10.58 10.12 11.92
N SER A 159 -10.99 9.20 12.80
CA SER A 159 -10.85 9.40 14.23
C SER A 159 -9.39 9.41 14.69
N MET A 160 -9.14 10.06 15.82
CA MET A 160 -7.84 10.05 16.49
C MET A 160 -7.38 8.62 16.84
N GLU A 161 -8.32 7.73 17.16
CA GLU A 161 -8.05 6.33 17.45
C GLU A 161 -7.53 5.61 16.20
N GLU A 162 -8.19 5.80 15.07
CA GLU A 162 -7.78 5.21 13.80
C GLU A 162 -6.42 5.74 13.33
N LEU A 163 -6.20 7.06 13.36
CA LEU A 163 -4.90 7.65 13.00
C LEU A 163 -3.76 7.12 13.90
N LYS A 164 -3.99 6.97 15.20
CA LYS A 164 -3.01 6.35 16.11
C LYS A 164 -2.79 4.87 15.82
N ARG A 165 -3.85 4.14 15.41
CA ARG A 165 -3.75 2.75 14.98
C ARG A 165 -2.89 2.61 13.73
N GLU A 166 -3.13 3.44 12.71
CA GLU A 166 -2.33 3.46 11.48
C GLU A 166 -0.85 3.76 11.78
N ILE A 167 -0.57 4.81 12.55
CA ILE A 167 0.80 5.17 12.96
C ILE A 167 1.49 3.98 13.64
N ARG A 168 0.84 3.35 14.61
CA ARG A 168 1.40 2.23 15.36
C ARG A 168 1.65 1.00 14.48
N LEU A 169 0.73 0.66 13.59
CA LEU A 169 0.86 -0.49 12.71
C LEU A 169 1.89 -0.26 11.61
N LEU A 170 1.85 0.87 10.93
CA LEU A 170 2.75 1.17 9.82
C LEU A 170 4.19 1.42 10.28
N SER A 171 4.41 1.96 11.48
CA SER A 171 5.75 2.13 12.05
C SER A 171 6.51 0.80 12.23
N GLN A 172 5.81 -0.31 12.43
CA GLN A 172 6.41 -1.64 12.50
C GLN A 172 7.04 -2.08 11.16
N PHE A 173 6.60 -1.48 10.06
CA PHE A 173 7.16 -1.65 8.71
C PHE A 173 8.04 -0.47 8.30
N LYS A 174 8.54 0.29 9.30
CA LYS A 174 9.51 1.38 9.14
C LYS A 174 9.00 2.55 8.28
N VAL A 175 7.68 2.72 8.18
CA VAL A 175 7.06 3.96 7.67
C VAL A 175 7.39 5.10 8.60
N ASN A 176 7.66 6.30 8.05
CA ASN A 176 8.18 7.42 8.84
C ASN A 176 7.52 8.79 8.59
N LEU A 177 6.57 8.87 7.66
CA LEU A 177 5.87 10.12 7.36
C LEU A 177 4.37 9.88 7.23
N LEU A 178 3.56 10.66 7.98
CA LEU A 178 2.13 10.87 7.73
C LEU A 178 1.95 12.28 7.17
N HIS A 179 1.50 12.39 5.93
CA HIS A 179 1.01 13.64 5.38
C HIS A 179 -0.49 13.74 5.68
N LEU A 180 -0.87 14.70 6.50
CA LEU A 180 -2.24 14.85 6.98
C LEU A 180 -2.91 16.03 6.26
N HIS A 181 -3.77 15.71 5.28
CA HIS A 181 -4.49 16.68 4.47
C HIS A 181 -5.77 17.12 5.20
N LEU A 182 -5.69 18.28 5.88
CA LEU A 182 -6.67 18.72 6.89
C LEU A 182 -7.83 19.51 6.33
N THR A 183 -7.73 20.04 5.10
CA THR A 183 -8.71 20.99 4.57
C THR A 183 -9.08 20.69 3.12
N GLU A 184 -10.38 20.79 2.84
CA GLU A 184 -10.94 20.47 1.53
C GLU A 184 -12.24 21.24 1.24
N ASN A 185 -12.77 21.06 0.02
CA ASN A 185 -14.08 21.58 -0.33
C ASN A 185 -15.19 21.07 0.59
N GLN A 186 -15.06 19.85 1.11
CA GLN A 186 -16.06 19.25 2.01
C GLN A 186 -15.99 19.80 3.42
N ALA A 187 -14.79 19.96 3.98
CA ALA A 187 -14.63 20.43 5.34
C ALA A 187 -13.24 21.01 5.62
N TRP A 188 -13.19 21.84 6.64
CA TRP A 188 -11.99 22.30 7.31
C TRP A 188 -11.89 21.55 8.65
N ARG A 189 -10.86 20.71 8.85
CA ARG A 189 -10.78 19.80 9.99
C ARG A 189 -9.84 20.24 11.12
N PHE A 190 -9.21 21.40 11.03
CA PHE A 190 -8.29 21.91 12.03
C PHE A 190 -8.90 23.09 12.80
N GLU A 191 -8.92 23.03 14.13
CA GLU A 191 -9.37 24.14 14.98
C GLU A 191 -8.46 25.36 14.82
N VAL A 192 -9.04 26.52 14.50
CA VAL A 192 -8.36 27.81 14.50
C VAL A 192 -9.02 28.74 15.54
N LYS A 193 -8.34 28.94 16.67
CA LYS A 193 -8.84 29.80 17.74
C LYS A 193 -9.00 31.23 17.21
N GLY A 194 -10.18 31.79 17.41
CA GLY A 194 -10.59 33.10 16.83
C GLY A 194 -11.44 32.97 15.55
N TYR A 195 -11.48 31.78 14.91
CA TYR A 195 -12.28 31.51 13.71
C TYR A 195 -13.11 30.21 13.84
N PRO A 196 -14.02 30.14 14.85
CA PRO A 196 -14.80 28.92 15.09
C PRO A 196 -15.70 28.52 13.92
N GLN A 197 -16.03 29.46 13.02
CA GLN A 197 -16.84 29.23 11.82
C GLN A 197 -16.20 28.21 10.87
N LEU A 198 -14.86 28.10 10.87
CA LEU A 198 -14.14 27.14 10.02
C LEU A 198 -14.50 25.69 10.35
N THR A 199 -14.75 25.38 11.62
CA THR A 199 -15.09 24.03 12.09
C THR A 199 -16.56 23.86 12.44
N ASP A 200 -17.38 24.86 12.16
CA ASP A 200 -18.82 24.77 12.36
C ASP A 200 -19.47 23.79 11.37
N ALA A 201 -20.48 23.04 11.86
CA ALA A 201 -21.17 22.04 11.04
C ALA A 201 -21.82 22.63 9.78
N SER A 202 -22.21 23.92 9.80
CA SER A 202 -22.82 24.61 8.65
C SER A 202 -21.81 24.89 7.52
N SER A 203 -20.52 24.96 7.82
CA SER A 203 -19.46 25.13 6.81
C SER A 203 -19.08 23.82 6.11
N MET A 204 -19.53 22.67 6.64
CA MET A 204 -19.14 21.35 6.15
C MET A 204 -20.24 20.70 5.32
N SER A 205 -19.88 20.04 4.22
CA SER A 205 -20.79 19.23 3.41
C SER A 205 -20.76 17.73 3.79
N ARG A 206 -19.63 17.24 4.34
CA ARG A 206 -19.41 15.85 4.72
C ARG A 206 -18.89 15.77 6.16
N ASP A 207 -19.28 14.75 6.93
CA ASP A 207 -18.90 14.54 8.33
C ASP A 207 -19.03 15.81 9.21
N LYS A 208 -20.20 16.43 9.14
CA LYS A 208 -20.49 17.75 9.72
C LYS A 208 -20.18 17.82 11.21
N GLY A 209 -19.44 18.85 11.62
CA GLY A 209 -19.06 19.11 13.00
C GLY A 209 -17.93 18.22 13.54
N LYS A 210 -17.34 17.35 12.71
CA LYS A 210 -16.16 16.56 13.09
C LYS A 210 -14.89 17.30 12.66
N TYR A 211 -13.99 17.54 13.59
CA TYR A 211 -12.71 18.21 13.39
C TYR A 211 -11.73 17.82 14.50
N TYR A 212 -10.49 18.21 14.37
CA TYR A 212 -9.44 18.01 15.39
C TYR A 212 -9.18 19.32 16.14
N THR A 213 -9.20 19.24 17.45
CA THR A 213 -8.73 20.34 18.33
C THR A 213 -7.22 20.48 18.25
N GLN A 214 -6.67 21.62 18.64
CA GLN A 214 -5.22 21.82 18.69
C GLN A 214 -4.55 20.88 19.70
N GLU A 215 -5.24 20.60 20.80
CA GLU A 215 -4.81 19.66 21.84
C GLU A 215 -4.72 18.22 21.30
N GLU A 216 -5.71 17.76 20.51
CA GLU A 216 -5.68 16.46 19.83
C GLU A 216 -4.56 16.38 18.78
N CYS A 217 -4.34 17.44 18.01
CA CYS A 217 -3.24 17.52 17.05
C CYS A 217 -1.86 17.43 17.75
N LEU A 218 -1.70 18.12 18.87
CA LEU A 218 -0.48 18.06 19.68
C LEU A 218 -0.24 16.64 20.24
N GLU A 219 -1.30 16.01 20.75
CA GLU A 219 -1.26 14.64 21.24
C GLU A 219 -0.87 13.66 20.11
N LEU A 220 -1.50 13.78 18.93
CA LEU A 220 -1.20 12.95 17.77
C LEU A 220 0.26 13.12 17.32
N SER A 221 0.73 14.38 17.30
CA SER A 221 2.12 14.71 16.94
C SER A 221 3.14 14.06 17.89
N ALA A 222 2.88 14.12 19.20
CA ALA A 222 3.70 13.47 20.22
C ALA A 222 3.64 11.95 20.11
N TYR A 223 2.46 11.38 19.85
CA TYR A 223 2.28 9.96 19.65
C TYR A 223 3.05 9.46 18.42
N ALA A 224 2.94 10.15 17.29
CA ALA A 224 3.66 9.80 16.07
C ALA A 224 5.19 9.83 16.28
N ARG A 225 5.70 10.88 16.91
CA ARG A 225 7.12 10.99 17.25
C ARG A 225 7.62 9.80 18.07
N LYS A 226 6.83 9.32 19.03
CA LYS A 226 7.17 8.15 19.85
C LYS A 226 7.44 6.91 19.00
N TYR A 227 6.72 6.74 17.88
CA TYR A 227 6.88 5.64 16.93
C TYR A 227 7.83 5.96 15.76
N GLY A 228 8.54 7.09 15.82
CA GLY A 228 9.46 7.51 14.75
C GLY A 228 8.74 7.88 13.46
N VAL A 229 7.53 8.40 13.56
CA VAL A 229 6.74 8.93 12.45
C VAL A 229 6.63 10.45 12.60
N THR A 230 6.96 11.18 11.55
CA THR A 230 6.73 12.62 11.44
C THR A 230 5.35 12.86 10.84
N ILE A 231 4.57 13.79 11.39
CA ILE A 231 3.36 14.28 10.75
C ILE A 231 3.69 15.55 9.98
N MET A 232 3.40 15.59 8.69
CA MET A 232 3.43 16.78 7.85
C MET A 232 2.00 17.26 7.66
N PRO A 233 1.55 18.28 8.45
CA PRO A 233 0.18 18.77 8.35
C PRO A 233 0.05 19.68 7.14
N GLU A 234 -1.11 19.63 6.48
CA GLU A 234 -1.44 20.44 5.33
C GLU A 234 -2.69 21.29 5.56
N ILE A 235 -2.59 22.57 5.21
CA ILE A 235 -3.71 23.43 4.87
C ILE A 235 -3.58 23.75 3.41
N ASP A 236 -4.42 23.15 2.58
CA ASP A 236 -4.40 23.39 1.14
C ASP A 236 -4.91 24.79 0.81
N MET A 237 -4.13 25.50 -0.02
CA MET A 237 -4.40 26.88 -0.40
C MET A 237 -3.78 27.26 -1.74
N PRO A 238 -4.44 28.09 -2.58
CA PRO A 238 -5.80 28.59 -2.39
C PRO A 238 -6.87 27.67 -2.99
N GLY A 239 -6.49 26.46 -3.47
CA GLY A 239 -7.37 25.43 -3.97
C GLY A 239 -8.21 24.77 -2.87
N HIS A 240 -9.11 23.88 -3.25
CA HIS A 240 -9.88 23.03 -2.33
C HIS A 240 -10.49 23.80 -1.14
N SER A 241 -11.04 24.99 -1.39
CA SER A 241 -11.33 26.02 -0.38
C SER A 241 -12.80 26.34 -0.17
N ASP A 242 -13.73 25.51 -0.70
CA ASP A 242 -15.17 25.82 -0.56
C ASP A 242 -15.65 25.82 0.89
N ALA A 243 -15.12 24.95 1.76
CA ALA A 243 -15.44 24.98 3.19
C ALA A 243 -14.98 26.30 3.83
N PHE A 244 -13.79 26.79 3.51
CA PHE A 244 -13.29 28.08 3.96
C PHE A 244 -14.20 29.23 3.51
N ARG A 245 -14.62 29.21 2.23
CA ARG A 245 -15.50 30.22 1.65
C ARG A 245 -16.90 30.18 2.28
N ARG A 246 -17.45 28.99 2.53
CA ARG A 246 -18.74 28.87 3.25
C ARG A 246 -18.67 29.39 4.67
N ALA A 247 -17.54 29.13 5.36
CA ALA A 247 -17.35 29.56 6.74
C ALA A 247 -17.22 31.07 6.90
N LEU A 248 -16.51 31.74 6.02
CA LEU A 248 -16.05 33.11 6.22
C LEU A 248 -16.59 34.11 5.19
N GLY A 249 -17.17 33.64 4.08
CA GLY A 249 -17.68 34.49 3.00
C GLY A 249 -16.59 35.20 2.19
N VAL A 250 -15.32 34.79 2.33
CA VAL A 250 -14.17 35.39 1.62
C VAL A 250 -13.36 34.37 0.86
N ASP A 251 -12.67 34.79 -0.18
CA ASP A 251 -11.72 33.96 -0.93
C ASP A 251 -10.35 33.98 -0.25
N MET A 252 -9.63 32.86 -0.27
CA MET A 252 -8.30 32.74 0.33
C MET A 252 -7.28 33.73 -0.27
N GLN A 253 -7.41 34.11 -1.54
CA GLN A 253 -6.49 35.01 -2.22
C GLN A 253 -6.74 36.50 -1.92
N THR A 254 -7.80 36.86 -1.20
CA THR A 254 -8.03 38.21 -0.72
C THR A 254 -7.16 38.56 0.49
N GLU A 255 -6.92 39.85 0.77
CA GLU A 255 -6.16 40.26 1.96
C GLU A 255 -6.77 39.72 3.25
N ALA A 256 -8.13 39.71 3.36
CA ALA A 256 -8.85 39.12 4.49
C ALA A 256 -8.60 37.61 4.58
N GLY A 257 -8.67 36.87 3.46
CA GLY A 257 -8.39 35.45 3.39
C GLY A 257 -6.95 35.13 3.78
N LYS A 258 -5.98 35.85 3.20
CA LYS A 258 -4.55 35.72 3.53
C LYS A 258 -4.27 35.94 5.02
N SER A 259 -4.94 36.91 5.65
CA SER A 259 -4.82 37.17 7.09
C SER A 259 -5.27 35.98 7.92
N VAL A 260 -6.40 35.35 7.58
CA VAL A 260 -6.89 34.15 8.26
C VAL A 260 -5.93 32.98 8.06
N LEU A 261 -5.44 32.76 6.82
CA LEU A 261 -4.50 31.69 6.51
C LEU A 261 -3.18 31.83 7.29
N LYS A 262 -2.63 33.02 7.39
CA LYS A 262 -1.42 33.28 8.18
C LYS A 262 -1.63 32.93 9.66
N GLU A 263 -2.77 33.30 10.24
CA GLU A 263 -3.09 32.92 11.61
C GLU A 263 -3.32 31.41 11.76
N ALA A 264 -3.99 30.77 10.80
CA ALA A 264 -4.17 29.31 10.78
C ALA A 264 -2.82 28.58 10.70
N LEU A 265 -1.90 28.99 9.83
CA LEU A 265 -0.55 28.43 9.71
C LEU A 265 0.27 28.60 11.00
N ARG A 266 0.14 29.78 11.66
CA ARG A 266 0.80 30.03 12.95
C ARG A 266 0.30 29.05 14.03
N GLN A 267 -1.01 28.82 14.10
CA GLN A 267 -1.60 27.88 15.05
C GLN A 267 -1.27 26.44 14.69
N LEU A 268 -1.28 26.09 13.41
CA LEU A 268 -0.87 24.77 12.91
C LEU A 268 0.57 24.43 13.31
N ALA A 269 1.50 25.40 13.16
CA ALA A 269 2.89 25.22 13.58
C ALA A 269 3.01 24.93 15.10
N GLY A 270 2.14 25.51 15.93
CA GLY A 270 2.07 25.25 17.36
C GLY A 270 1.49 23.89 17.71
N ALA A 271 0.45 23.45 16.97
CA ALA A 271 -0.22 22.17 17.17
C ALA A 271 0.64 20.96 16.69
N PHE A 272 1.55 21.18 15.75
CA PHE A 272 2.49 20.15 15.25
C PHE A 272 3.95 20.54 15.50
N PRO A 273 4.41 20.64 16.75
CA PRO A 273 5.74 21.19 17.07
C PRO A 273 6.89 20.32 16.60
N TYR A 274 6.66 19.03 16.33
CA TYR A 274 7.67 18.07 15.89
C TYR A 274 7.75 17.93 14.36
N SER A 275 6.88 18.64 13.61
CA SER A 275 6.97 18.70 12.17
C SER A 275 7.98 19.76 11.73
N PRO A 276 8.99 19.41 10.92
CA PRO A 276 9.85 20.41 10.31
C PRO A 276 9.16 21.16 9.16
N TYR A 277 8.09 20.60 8.59
CA TYR A 277 7.39 21.10 7.42
C TYR A 277 5.95 21.47 7.72
N LEU A 278 5.47 22.53 7.08
CA LEU A 278 4.03 22.77 6.83
C LEU A 278 3.80 22.64 5.34
N HIS A 279 2.79 21.85 4.94
CA HIS A 279 2.39 21.71 3.56
C HIS A 279 1.28 22.71 3.25
N ILE A 280 1.42 23.46 2.15
CA ILE A 280 0.49 24.54 1.77
C ILE A 280 -0.34 24.23 0.52
N GLY A 281 -0.34 22.99 0.04
CA GLY A 281 -1.07 22.57 -1.15
C GLY A 281 -0.54 23.20 -2.43
N ALA A 282 -1.26 24.17 -2.97
CA ALA A 282 -0.95 24.96 -4.15
C ALA A 282 -1.21 24.30 -5.51
N ASP A 283 -1.95 23.20 -5.56
CA ASP A 283 -2.32 22.50 -6.80
C ASP A 283 -3.74 22.82 -7.29
N GLU A 284 -4.09 22.28 -8.46
CA GLU A 284 -5.42 22.24 -9.10
C GLU A 284 -6.22 23.54 -9.17
N VAL A 285 -5.59 24.71 -8.99
CA VAL A 285 -6.29 26.00 -8.94
C VAL A 285 -5.61 27.06 -9.78
N GLN A 286 -6.42 27.99 -10.28
CA GLN A 286 -5.91 29.21 -10.89
C GLN A 286 -5.58 30.24 -9.81
N ILE A 287 -4.30 30.60 -9.72
CA ILE A 287 -3.84 31.63 -8.77
C ILE A 287 -3.90 32.99 -9.47
N HIS A 288 -4.80 33.83 -9.01
CA HIS A 288 -5.01 35.19 -9.54
C HIS A 288 -4.03 36.19 -8.94
N ASP A 289 -3.76 36.08 -7.64
CA ASP A 289 -2.73 36.84 -6.96
C ASP A 289 -1.36 36.15 -7.14
N LYS A 290 -0.56 36.68 -8.05
CA LYS A 290 0.75 36.11 -8.39
C LYS A 290 1.74 36.07 -7.21
N THR A 291 1.48 36.85 -6.15
CA THR A 291 2.34 36.91 -4.96
C THR A 291 1.88 35.93 -3.86
N PHE A 292 0.70 35.32 -4.01
CA PHE A 292 0.07 34.50 -2.96
C PHE A 292 0.99 33.40 -2.45
N ILE A 293 1.53 32.55 -3.33
CA ILE A 293 2.38 31.43 -2.92
C ILE A 293 3.66 31.92 -2.26
N SER A 294 4.36 32.87 -2.85
CA SER A 294 5.60 33.41 -2.29
C SER A 294 5.37 34.09 -0.92
N GLU A 295 4.23 34.73 -0.74
CA GLU A 295 3.83 35.34 0.54
C GLU A 295 3.57 34.28 1.62
N MET A 296 2.89 33.18 1.27
CA MET A 296 2.64 32.07 2.21
C MET A 296 3.94 31.34 2.55
N ILE A 297 4.82 31.09 1.57
CA ILE A 297 6.17 30.54 1.78
C ILE A 297 6.95 31.40 2.78
N HIS A 298 7.02 32.72 2.53
CA HIS A 298 7.71 33.64 3.40
C HIS A 298 7.14 33.62 4.82
N HIS A 299 5.82 33.60 4.97
CA HIS A 299 5.17 33.54 6.27
C HIS A 299 5.53 32.27 7.05
N VAL A 300 5.51 31.09 6.41
CA VAL A 300 5.90 29.84 7.05
C VAL A 300 7.37 29.85 7.50
N HIS A 301 8.26 30.43 6.70
CA HIS A 301 9.67 30.62 7.10
C HIS A 301 9.80 31.53 8.33
N GLN A 302 8.98 32.58 8.44
CA GLN A 302 8.94 33.42 9.66
C GLN A 302 8.50 32.64 10.92
N LEU A 303 7.75 31.55 10.75
CA LEU A 303 7.37 30.64 11.84
C LEU A 303 8.49 29.61 12.21
N ASN A 304 9.68 29.74 11.62
CA ASN A 304 10.78 28.77 11.73
C ASN A 304 10.37 27.35 11.30
N ARG A 305 9.57 27.26 10.23
CA ARG A 305 9.18 26.00 9.57
C ARG A 305 9.60 26.04 8.11
N LYS A 306 9.81 24.83 7.55
CA LYS A 306 10.03 24.59 6.13
C LYS A 306 8.70 24.45 5.40
N VAL A 307 8.67 24.82 4.13
CA VAL A 307 7.48 24.74 3.29
C VAL A 307 7.53 23.52 2.39
N ALA A 308 6.43 22.77 2.36
CA ALA A 308 6.17 21.76 1.34
C ALA A 308 4.96 22.16 0.48
N LEU A 309 4.95 21.76 -0.80
CA LEU A 309 3.82 21.97 -1.71
C LEU A 309 3.75 20.91 -2.81
N TRP A 310 2.57 20.80 -3.43
CA TRP A 310 2.35 19.89 -4.55
C TRP A 310 2.98 20.39 -5.85
N ILE A 311 3.50 19.47 -6.67
CA ILE A 311 3.98 19.74 -8.02
C ILE A 311 3.30 18.76 -9.01
N PRO A 312 2.67 19.28 -10.10
CA PRO A 312 2.58 20.68 -10.56
C PRO A 312 1.82 21.59 -9.61
N ALA A 313 2.34 22.80 -9.40
CA ALA A 313 1.68 23.84 -8.62
C ALA A 313 0.92 24.81 -9.54
N GLY A 314 -0.11 25.46 -8.99
CA GLY A 314 -0.82 26.55 -9.67
C GLY A 314 -0.04 27.87 -9.76
N GLY A 315 1.09 27.98 -9.03
CA GLY A 315 1.97 29.15 -8.98
C GLY A 315 3.45 28.81 -8.95
N ASN A 316 4.31 29.81 -8.71
CA ASN A 316 5.76 29.62 -8.65
C ASN A 316 6.17 28.92 -7.33
N PRO A 317 6.80 27.73 -7.38
CA PRO A 317 7.26 27.01 -6.20
C PRO A 317 8.60 27.52 -5.62
N GLU A 318 9.17 28.57 -6.19
CA GLU A 318 10.46 29.12 -5.76
C GLU A 318 10.45 29.51 -4.28
N GLY A 319 11.46 29.05 -3.54
CA GLY A 319 11.56 29.24 -2.10
C GLY A 319 10.95 28.09 -1.28
N ALA A 320 10.27 27.11 -1.88
CA ALA A 320 9.85 25.90 -1.18
C ALA A 320 11.05 25.03 -0.79
N ASP A 321 10.94 24.33 0.34
CA ASP A 321 12.00 23.45 0.85
C ASP A 321 11.79 22.00 0.48
N LEU A 322 10.56 21.64 0.09
CA LEU A 322 10.15 20.28 -0.29
C LEU A 322 9.03 20.35 -1.31
N THR A 323 9.04 19.43 -2.25
CA THR A 323 7.93 19.24 -3.19
C THR A 323 7.37 17.84 -3.09
N THR A 324 6.05 17.69 -3.25
CA THR A 324 5.38 16.41 -3.39
C THR A 324 4.86 16.29 -4.82
N LEU A 325 5.38 15.30 -5.56
CA LEU A 325 5.00 15.08 -6.96
C LEU A 325 3.68 14.30 -7.00
N TRP A 326 2.60 14.92 -7.48
CA TRP A 326 1.27 14.31 -7.38
C TRP A 326 0.70 13.78 -8.70
N SER A 327 1.02 14.38 -9.82
CA SER A 327 0.47 13.99 -11.12
C SER A 327 1.52 13.40 -12.06
N THR A 328 1.08 12.78 -13.15
CA THR A 328 1.96 12.27 -14.20
C THR A 328 2.86 13.35 -14.81
N ALA A 329 2.47 14.63 -14.69
CA ALA A 329 3.26 15.80 -15.12
C ALA A 329 4.26 16.30 -14.07
N GLY A 330 4.18 15.81 -12.81
CA GLY A 330 5.10 16.21 -11.74
C GLY A 330 6.55 15.90 -12.08
N ARG A 331 7.42 16.85 -11.88
CA ARG A 331 8.87 16.72 -12.14
C ARG A 331 9.65 17.36 -11.00
N VAL A 332 10.79 16.78 -10.68
CA VAL A 332 11.78 17.43 -9.81
C VAL A 332 12.21 18.75 -10.45
N THR A 333 12.16 19.83 -9.70
CA THR A 333 12.36 21.18 -10.20
C THR A 333 13.42 21.92 -9.38
N GLY A 334 14.36 22.58 -10.04
CA GLY A 334 15.30 23.54 -9.42
C GLY A 334 16.18 22.98 -8.29
N GLY A 335 16.34 21.65 -8.21
CA GLY A 335 17.11 21.02 -7.12
C GLY A 335 16.38 20.98 -5.78
N ILE A 336 15.10 21.38 -5.71
CA ILE A 336 14.28 21.27 -4.50
C ILE A 336 14.05 19.78 -4.21
N PRO A 337 14.26 19.33 -2.96
CA PRO A 337 13.97 17.96 -2.57
C PRO A 337 12.53 17.56 -2.88
N ALA A 338 12.32 16.30 -3.29
CA ALA A 338 11.01 15.81 -3.73
C ALA A 338 10.65 14.46 -3.09
N ILE A 339 9.35 14.28 -2.86
CA ILE A 339 8.72 13.01 -2.52
C ILE A 339 7.87 12.58 -3.72
N ASP A 340 8.05 11.35 -4.19
CA ASP A 340 7.29 10.81 -5.32
C ASP A 340 5.98 10.17 -4.87
N SER A 341 4.85 10.74 -5.33
CA SER A 341 3.49 10.20 -5.12
C SER A 341 2.73 10.00 -6.43
N ARG A 342 3.38 10.16 -7.58
CA ARG A 342 2.74 10.30 -8.90
C ARG A 342 1.84 9.14 -9.30
N TYR A 343 2.20 7.91 -9.00
CA TYR A 343 1.42 6.70 -9.34
C TYR A 343 1.02 5.91 -8.10
N ASN A 344 1.10 6.54 -6.94
CA ASN A 344 0.82 5.94 -5.65
C ASN A 344 -0.52 6.41 -5.06
N TYR A 345 -1.46 6.87 -5.90
CA TYR A 345 -2.83 7.22 -5.50
C TYR A 345 -3.66 5.94 -5.44
N ILE A 346 -3.67 5.31 -4.27
CA ILE A 346 -4.21 3.95 -4.06
C ILE A 346 -5.74 3.87 -4.08
N ASN A 347 -6.43 5.01 -4.17
CA ASN A 347 -7.89 5.06 -4.33
C ASN A 347 -8.37 4.93 -5.78
N HIS A 348 -7.47 4.90 -6.77
CA HIS A 348 -7.83 4.94 -8.19
C HIS A 348 -7.84 3.58 -8.88
N PHE A 349 -7.20 2.57 -8.32
CA PHE A 349 -6.83 1.37 -9.07
C PHE A 349 -7.30 0.07 -8.41
N ASP A 350 -6.93 -1.05 -9.02
CA ASP A 350 -7.22 -2.36 -8.50
C ASP A 350 -6.31 -2.71 -7.30
N VAL A 351 -6.89 -3.29 -6.27
CA VAL A 351 -6.17 -3.60 -5.02
C VAL A 351 -5.06 -4.64 -5.17
N PHE A 352 -5.04 -5.41 -6.27
CA PHE A 352 -4.01 -6.41 -6.56
C PHE A 352 -2.95 -5.87 -7.51
N ALA A 353 -3.36 -5.30 -8.63
CA ALA A 353 -2.46 -4.75 -9.65
C ALA A 353 -1.62 -3.58 -9.10
N ASP A 354 -2.20 -2.73 -8.26
CA ASP A 354 -1.49 -1.60 -7.64
C ASP A 354 -0.34 -2.05 -6.75
N VAL A 355 -0.57 -3.04 -5.89
CA VAL A 355 0.47 -3.56 -5.00
C VAL A 355 1.66 -4.09 -5.81
N VAL A 356 1.41 -4.72 -6.98
CA VAL A 356 2.46 -5.16 -7.90
C VAL A 356 3.23 -3.98 -8.45
N GLY A 357 2.52 -2.97 -8.98
CA GLY A 357 3.13 -1.76 -9.55
C GLY A 357 3.97 -1.01 -8.51
N ILE A 358 3.42 -0.78 -7.33
CA ILE A 358 4.08 -0.06 -6.23
C ILE A 358 5.33 -0.81 -5.74
N TYR A 359 5.24 -2.13 -5.52
CA TYR A 359 6.37 -2.89 -5.01
C TYR A 359 7.50 -3.05 -6.02
N ARG A 360 7.18 -3.32 -7.30
CA ARG A 360 8.20 -3.55 -8.34
C ARG A 360 8.84 -2.27 -8.86
N SER A 361 8.11 -1.15 -8.80
CA SER A 361 8.62 0.14 -9.25
C SER A 361 9.75 0.64 -8.35
N ASN A 362 10.81 1.15 -8.96
CA ASN A 362 11.75 2.02 -8.26
C ASN A 362 11.08 3.36 -7.91
N VAL A 363 11.75 4.22 -7.14
CA VAL A 363 11.22 5.53 -6.74
C VAL A 363 11.75 6.59 -7.69
N TYR A 364 10.88 7.18 -8.47
CA TYR A 364 11.22 8.26 -9.41
C TYR A 364 12.47 7.95 -10.25
N TYR A 365 12.48 6.81 -10.95
CA TYR A 365 13.59 6.31 -11.79
C TYR A 365 14.92 6.10 -11.03
N ARG A 366 14.89 5.88 -9.72
CA ARG A 366 16.07 5.67 -8.90
C ARG A 366 15.96 4.42 -8.04
N SER A 367 17.04 3.67 -7.97
CA SER A 367 17.15 2.51 -7.07
C SER A 367 17.52 2.89 -5.64
N GLN A 368 17.99 4.14 -5.43
CA GLN A 368 18.42 4.68 -4.14
C GLN A 368 18.14 6.19 -4.09
N GLY A 369 17.73 6.68 -2.92
CA GLY A 369 17.50 8.10 -2.67
C GLY A 369 18.79 8.90 -2.59
N ASP A 370 18.64 10.21 -2.78
CA ASP A 370 19.70 11.19 -2.67
C ASP A 370 19.15 12.48 -2.01
N SER A 371 19.85 13.60 -2.16
CA SER A 371 19.44 14.90 -1.62
C SER A 371 18.24 15.52 -2.40
N VAL A 372 17.88 14.96 -3.55
CA VAL A 372 16.83 15.49 -4.43
C VAL A 372 15.60 14.59 -4.42
N VAL A 373 15.75 13.27 -4.54
CA VAL A 373 14.65 12.31 -4.44
C VAL A 373 14.71 11.65 -3.06
N LEU A 374 13.88 12.16 -2.15
CA LEU A 374 13.90 11.71 -0.75
C LEU A 374 13.21 10.37 -0.53
N GLY A 375 12.22 10.03 -1.38
CA GLY A 375 11.47 8.79 -1.22
C GLY A 375 10.11 8.82 -1.87
N SER A 376 9.21 7.96 -1.39
CA SER A 376 7.86 7.79 -1.92
C SER A 376 6.79 7.96 -0.84
N MET A 377 5.57 8.27 -1.31
CA MET A 377 4.39 8.38 -0.47
C MET A 377 3.18 7.80 -1.20
N ALA A 378 2.48 6.86 -0.56
CA ALA A 378 1.17 6.41 -1.04
C ALA A 378 0.08 7.37 -0.55
N ALA A 379 -0.88 7.71 -1.42
CA ALA A 379 -1.90 8.69 -1.11
C ALA A 379 -3.31 8.10 -1.16
N VAL A 380 -4.09 8.35 -0.11
CA VAL A 380 -5.52 8.02 -0.03
C VAL A 380 -6.33 9.29 -0.17
N TRP A 381 -6.99 9.45 -1.31
CA TRP A 381 -7.95 10.53 -1.54
C TRP A 381 -9.39 10.00 -1.39
N ASN A 382 -10.17 10.67 -0.57
CA ASN A 382 -11.56 10.28 -0.29
C ASN A 382 -12.55 11.04 -1.20
N ASP A 383 -12.31 11.01 -2.51
CA ASP A 383 -13.14 11.70 -3.51
C ASP A 383 -14.61 11.34 -3.39
N HIS A 384 -14.94 10.05 -3.31
CA HIS A 384 -16.26 9.60 -2.94
C HIS A 384 -16.39 9.39 -1.43
N ALA A 385 -17.57 9.71 -0.90
CA ALA A 385 -17.92 9.36 0.47
C ALA A 385 -17.90 7.84 0.66
N LEU A 386 -17.60 7.42 1.88
CA LEU A 386 -17.67 6.02 2.34
C LEU A 386 -18.55 5.98 3.59
N GLU A 387 -19.11 4.82 3.93
CA GLU A 387 -20.02 4.70 5.08
C GLU A 387 -19.30 4.89 6.42
N SER A 388 -18.05 4.45 6.50
CA SER A 388 -17.26 4.51 7.74
C SER A 388 -15.77 4.70 7.47
N GLU A 389 -15.03 5.13 8.49
CA GLU A 389 -13.55 5.22 8.44
C GLU A 389 -12.87 3.87 8.21
N LYS A 390 -13.50 2.75 8.63
CA LYS A 390 -13.00 1.40 8.34
C LYS A 390 -13.04 1.08 6.85
N ASP A 391 -14.04 1.60 6.15
CA ASP A 391 -14.16 1.43 4.70
C ASP A 391 -13.11 2.23 3.96
N ILE A 392 -12.69 3.39 4.49
CA ILE A 392 -11.57 4.14 3.94
C ILE A 392 -10.31 3.27 3.88
N VAL A 393 -9.96 2.64 4.99
CA VAL A 393 -8.77 1.78 5.11
C VAL A 393 -8.87 0.53 4.23
N ARG A 394 -10.03 -0.15 4.30
CA ARG A 394 -10.26 -1.42 3.62
C ARG A 394 -10.38 -1.24 2.10
N GLN A 395 -11.22 -0.33 1.65
CA GLN A 395 -11.51 -0.15 0.22
C GLN A 395 -10.36 0.47 -0.56
N ASN A 396 -9.44 1.17 0.12
CA ASN A 396 -8.21 1.67 -0.50
C ASN A 396 -7.04 0.68 -0.43
N ASN A 397 -7.22 -0.48 0.22
CA ASN A 397 -6.12 -1.43 0.48
C ASN A 397 -4.89 -0.76 1.10
N LEU A 398 -5.14 0.17 2.05
CA LEU A 398 -4.13 1.07 2.61
C LEU A 398 -2.88 0.34 3.08
N TYR A 399 -3.04 -0.67 3.94
CA TYR A 399 -1.88 -1.34 4.55
C TYR A 399 -1.02 -2.08 3.53
N ALA A 400 -1.62 -2.81 2.57
CA ALA A 400 -0.85 -3.55 1.58
C ALA A 400 -0.04 -2.60 0.68
N SER A 401 -0.68 -1.51 0.21
CA SER A 401 -0.05 -0.54 -0.68
C SER A 401 1.03 0.29 0.02
N VAL A 402 0.75 0.81 1.24
CA VAL A 402 1.73 1.59 2.01
C VAL A 402 2.93 0.73 2.41
N ILE A 403 2.70 -0.52 2.84
CA ILE A 403 3.80 -1.43 3.21
C ILE A 403 4.62 -1.83 1.98
N ALA A 404 4.00 -2.05 0.81
CA ALA A 404 4.72 -2.31 -0.44
C ALA A 404 5.65 -1.14 -0.80
N SER A 405 5.13 0.10 -0.79
CA SER A 405 5.90 1.31 -1.02
C SER A 405 7.03 1.49 0.00
N ALA A 406 6.74 1.31 1.29
CA ALA A 406 7.73 1.43 2.36
C ALA A 406 8.84 0.39 2.25
N CYS A 407 8.51 -0.86 1.90
CA CYS A 407 9.49 -1.90 1.67
C CYS A 407 10.41 -1.56 0.51
N ARG A 408 9.87 -1.12 -0.63
CA ARG A 408 10.66 -0.69 -1.78
C ARG A 408 11.58 0.49 -1.42
N ALA A 409 11.07 1.51 -0.77
CA ALA A 409 11.88 2.65 -0.37
C ALA A 409 12.91 2.33 0.74
N TRP A 410 12.64 1.33 1.59
CA TRP A 410 13.62 0.84 2.57
C TRP A 410 14.73 0.03 1.92
N THR A 411 14.38 -0.98 1.12
CA THR A 411 15.36 -1.87 0.49
C THR A 411 16.09 -1.22 -0.68
N GLY A 412 15.42 -0.29 -1.38
CA GLY A 412 15.89 0.23 -2.66
C GLY A 412 15.67 -0.76 -3.81
N GLY A 413 16.32 -0.51 -4.94
CA GLY A 413 16.18 -1.35 -6.13
C GLY A 413 14.91 -1.05 -6.92
N GLY A 414 14.27 -2.10 -7.42
CA GLY A 414 13.15 -2.04 -8.37
C GLY A 414 13.61 -2.30 -9.80
N ASP A 415 12.74 -2.92 -10.61
CA ASP A 415 13.06 -3.35 -11.97
C ASP A 415 13.08 -2.21 -12.99
N GLY A 416 12.49 -1.07 -12.64
CA GLY A 416 12.32 0.13 -13.44
C GLY A 416 11.26 1.01 -12.80
N TYR A 417 10.89 2.12 -13.43
CA TYR A 417 9.76 2.94 -12.95
C TYR A 417 8.44 2.43 -13.54
N ILE A 418 7.33 2.71 -12.89
CA ILE A 418 6.00 2.22 -13.31
C ILE A 418 5.64 2.60 -14.75
N GLU A 419 6.14 3.73 -15.26
CA GLU A 419 5.99 4.15 -16.66
C GLU A 419 6.70 3.20 -17.66
N GLU A 420 7.61 2.37 -17.17
CA GLU A 420 8.36 1.38 -17.96
C GLU A 420 7.83 -0.04 -17.71
N LEU A 421 7.39 -0.32 -16.48
CA LEU A 421 7.02 -1.67 -16.02
C LEU A 421 5.52 -1.97 -16.12
N GLY A 422 4.68 -0.94 -15.91
CA GLY A 422 3.25 -1.16 -15.66
C GLY A 422 2.97 -1.84 -14.31
N THR A 423 1.79 -2.45 -14.21
CA THR A 423 1.28 -3.08 -12.99
C THR A 423 1.25 -4.60 -13.08
N GLN A 424 1.86 -5.20 -14.10
CA GLN A 424 1.79 -6.63 -14.35
C GLN A 424 2.99 -7.37 -13.76
N LEU A 425 2.74 -8.51 -13.11
CA LEU A 425 3.82 -9.42 -12.69
C LEU A 425 4.51 -10.06 -13.90
N PRO A 426 5.84 -10.23 -13.86
CA PRO A 426 6.52 -11.13 -14.79
C PRO A 426 5.92 -12.52 -14.69
N TYR A 427 5.88 -13.24 -15.82
CA TYR A 427 5.37 -14.60 -15.80
C TYR A 427 6.31 -15.54 -15.04
N GLU A 428 7.64 -15.29 -15.12
CA GLU A 428 8.73 -16.05 -14.49
C GLU A 428 9.96 -15.15 -14.26
N GLY A 429 10.98 -15.68 -13.58
CA GLY A 429 12.26 -15.03 -13.37
C GLY A 429 12.35 -14.24 -12.05
N GLU A 430 13.49 -13.53 -11.88
CA GLU A 430 13.86 -12.91 -10.60
C GLU A 430 12.83 -11.91 -10.09
N GLY A 431 12.23 -11.08 -10.95
CA GLY A 431 11.21 -10.10 -10.55
C GLY A 431 9.93 -10.74 -10.01
N LEU A 432 9.57 -11.97 -10.49
CA LEU A 432 8.48 -12.74 -9.89
C LEU A 432 8.90 -13.34 -8.55
N GLU A 433 10.10 -13.91 -8.46
CA GLU A 433 10.61 -14.53 -7.23
C GLU A 433 10.70 -13.50 -6.10
N GLU A 434 11.20 -12.29 -6.38
CA GLU A 434 11.28 -11.19 -5.42
C GLU A 434 9.89 -10.75 -4.93
N PHE A 435 8.93 -10.61 -5.84
CA PHE A 435 7.56 -10.25 -5.46
C PHE A 435 6.91 -11.34 -4.61
N VAL A 436 7.04 -12.61 -4.98
CA VAL A 436 6.48 -13.75 -4.24
C VAL A 436 7.10 -13.86 -2.84
N GLU A 437 8.40 -13.57 -2.70
CA GLU A 437 9.06 -13.54 -1.40
C GLU A 437 8.50 -12.41 -0.51
N TRP A 438 8.35 -11.19 -1.05
CA TRP A 438 7.69 -10.09 -0.36
C TRP A 438 6.26 -10.45 0.01
N GLU A 439 5.48 -10.99 -0.91
CA GLU A 439 4.08 -11.39 -0.69
C GLU A 439 3.95 -12.42 0.44
N ASN A 440 4.84 -13.41 0.48
CA ASN A 440 4.88 -14.41 1.56
C ASN A 440 5.10 -13.76 2.93
N ARG A 441 6.04 -12.81 3.02
CA ARG A 441 6.34 -12.04 4.24
C ARG A 441 5.14 -11.18 4.64
N PHE A 442 4.55 -10.47 3.68
CA PHE A 442 3.37 -9.63 3.92
C PHE A 442 2.18 -10.45 4.41
N LEU A 443 1.86 -11.58 3.78
CA LEU A 443 0.77 -12.47 4.20
C LEU A 443 1.02 -13.09 5.59
N TYR A 444 2.27 -13.37 5.94
CA TYR A 444 2.62 -13.77 7.30
C TYR A 444 2.25 -12.70 8.32
N HIS A 445 2.56 -11.43 8.05
CA HIS A 445 2.21 -10.31 8.91
C HIS A 445 0.71 -10.01 8.91
N LYS A 446 0.03 -10.15 7.77
CA LYS A 446 -1.43 -10.00 7.68
C LYS A 446 -2.15 -10.91 8.70
N GLN A 447 -1.71 -12.15 8.84
CA GLN A 447 -2.30 -13.12 9.77
C GLN A 447 -1.91 -12.87 11.24
N ARG A 448 -0.97 -11.97 11.55
CA ARG A 448 -0.40 -11.73 12.88
C ARG A 448 -0.48 -10.27 13.31
N SER A 449 0.55 -9.50 13.05
CA SER A 449 0.64 -8.10 13.50
C SER A 449 -0.40 -7.17 12.86
N LEU A 450 -0.93 -7.54 11.70
CA LEU A 450 -1.96 -6.79 10.96
C LEU A 450 -3.35 -7.46 11.00
N ARG A 451 -3.55 -8.47 11.85
CA ARG A 451 -4.80 -9.24 11.87
C ARG A 451 -6.05 -8.38 12.11
N GLU A 452 -5.90 -7.30 12.85
CA GLU A 452 -7.00 -6.36 13.17
C GLU A 452 -7.32 -5.39 12.04
N ALA A 453 -6.47 -5.31 11.01
CA ALA A 453 -6.58 -4.32 9.95
C ALA A 453 -7.56 -4.69 8.83
N ASP A 454 -8.15 -5.90 8.83
CA ASP A 454 -9.11 -6.41 7.83
C ASP A 454 -8.67 -6.14 6.37
N ILE A 455 -7.47 -6.58 6.02
CA ILE A 455 -6.84 -6.30 4.73
C ILE A 455 -7.42 -7.17 3.63
N PRO A 456 -8.03 -6.61 2.59
CA PRO A 456 -8.68 -7.36 1.49
C PRO A 456 -7.66 -7.82 0.44
N TYR A 457 -6.58 -8.45 0.86
CA TYR A 457 -5.50 -8.91 -0.01
C TYR A 457 -5.22 -10.38 0.25
N VAL A 458 -5.18 -11.18 -0.79
CA VAL A 458 -4.80 -12.60 -0.73
C VAL A 458 -3.66 -12.87 -1.71
N ARG A 459 -3.05 -14.06 -1.64
CA ARG A 459 -1.97 -14.45 -2.53
C ARG A 459 -2.35 -14.34 -3.99
N GLN A 460 -1.54 -13.63 -4.78
CA GLN A 460 -1.72 -13.48 -6.22
C GLN A 460 -0.51 -13.95 -7.06
N GLY A 461 0.66 -14.07 -6.45
CA GLY A 461 1.88 -14.43 -7.17
C GLY A 461 1.85 -15.82 -7.83
N ASN A 462 0.90 -16.68 -7.43
CA ASN A 462 0.67 -18.00 -8.06
C ASN A 462 -0.48 -18.01 -9.09
N VAL A 463 -1.24 -16.92 -9.24
CA VAL A 463 -2.34 -16.84 -10.21
C VAL A 463 -1.79 -16.56 -11.60
N CYS A 464 -2.15 -17.38 -12.58
CA CYS A 464 -1.71 -17.19 -13.95
C CYS A 464 -2.84 -17.41 -14.95
N TRP A 465 -2.73 -16.73 -16.09
CA TRP A 465 -3.74 -16.69 -17.14
C TRP A 465 -3.15 -16.86 -18.52
N MET A 466 -3.92 -17.45 -19.44
CA MET A 466 -3.76 -17.27 -20.86
C MET A 466 -4.76 -16.20 -21.30
N VAL A 467 -4.30 -15.21 -22.06
CA VAL A 467 -5.14 -14.12 -22.61
C VAL A 467 -5.01 -14.15 -24.13
N SER A 468 -6.15 -14.08 -24.85
CA SER A 468 -6.16 -14.01 -26.30
C SER A 468 -5.74 -12.64 -26.82
N GLN A 469 -5.35 -12.56 -28.07
CA GLN A 469 -5.32 -11.30 -28.81
C GLN A 469 -6.69 -10.57 -28.74
N PRO A 470 -6.73 -9.25 -28.90
CA PRO A 470 -7.98 -8.50 -29.02
C PRO A 470 -8.59 -8.70 -30.41
N PHE A 471 -9.89 -8.99 -30.46
CA PHE A 471 -10.66 -9.16 -31.70
C PHE A 471 -11.53 -7.92 -31.92
N PRO A 472 -11.53 -7.29 -33.11
CA PRO A 472 -12.45 -6.20 -33.42
C PRO A 472 -13.89 -6.65 -33.33
N ASN A 473 -14.71 -6.00 -32.48
CA ASN A 473 -16.11 -6.39 -32.24
C ASN A 473 -17.14 -5.44 -32.83
N GLY A 474 -16.69 -4.38 -33.53
CA GLY A 474 -17.58 -3.40 -34.16
C GLY A 474 -18.52 -2.65 -33.20
N GLY A 475 -18.15 -2.60 -31.89
CA GLY A 475 -18.98 -1.98 -30.84
C GLY A 475 -20.00 -2.93 -30.22
N SER A 476 -20.08 -4.19 -30.66
CA SER A 476 -20.99 -5.19 -30.10
C SER A 476 -20.33 -5.96 -28.96
N LYS A 477 -20.91 -5.85 -27.75
CA LYS A 477 -20.46 -6.61 -26.57
C LYS A 477 -20.82 -8.12 -26.69
N ASP A 478 -21.75 -8.48 -27.56
CA ASP A 478 -22.27 -9.84 -27.68
C ASP A 478 -21.54 -10.67 -28.76
N SER A 479 -20.69 -10.04 -29.61
CA SER A 479 -19.92 -10.76 -30.62
C SER A 479 -19.08 -11.87 -30.02
N ALA A 480 -19.22 -13.09 -30.62
CA ALA A 480 -18.42 -14.27 -30.27
C ALA A 480 -17.22 -14.43 -31.24
N PHE A 481 -16.10 -14.93 -30.74
CA PHE A 481 -14.89 -15.14 -31.52
C PHE A 481 -14.30 -16.54 -31.22
N ALA A 482 -13.29 -16.93 -31.98
CA ALA A 482 -12.69 -18.26 -31.92
C ALA A 482 -12.42 -18.81 -30.49
N PRO A 483 -11.90 -18.05 -29.53
CA PRO A 483 -11.71 -18.58 -28.16
C PRO A 483 -13.01 -19.04 -27.47
N GLU A 484 -14.13 -18.37 -27.76
CA GLU A 484 -15.43 -18.74 -27.20
C GLU A 484 -15.99 -20.01 -27.89
N ASP A 485 -15.76 -20.14 -29.19
CA ASP A 485 -16.09 -21.35 -29.93
C ASP A 485 -15.28 -22.57 -29.49
N ASP A 486 -13.97 -22.37 -29.26
CA ASP A 486 -13.09 -23.42 -28.77
C ASP A 486 -13.49 -23.89 -27.35
N GLU A 487 -13.87 -22.97 -26.47
CA GLU A 487 -14.27 -23.28 -25.10
C GLU A 487 -15.58 -24.08 -25.05
N PHE A 488 -16.60 -23.67 -25.82
CA PHE A 488 -17.95 -24.22 -25.70
C PHE A 488 -18.28 -25.28 -26.75
N LYS A 489 -17.61 -25.28 -27.90
CA LYS A 489 -17.86 -26.26 -28.99
C LYS A 489 -16.83 -27.39 -28.99
N GLY A 490 -15.81 -27.32 -28.17
CA GLY A 490 -14.78 -28.37 -28.07
C GLY A 490 -13.87 -28.47 -29.28
N MET A 491 -13.74 -27.41 -30.07
CA MET A 491 -12.96 -27.36 -31.30
C MET A 491 -11.57 -26.76 -31.06
N GLY A 492 -10.73 -27.28 -30.20
CA GLY A 492 -9.45 -26.60 -30.03
C GLY A 492 -8.49 -27.19 -29.00
N ALA A 493 -8.53 -28.48 -28.79
CA ALA A 493 -7.48 -29.16 -28.02
C ALA A 493 -6.16 -29.39 -28.84
N GLY A 494 -6.00 -28.72 -30.00
CA GLY A 494 -4.85 -28.82 -30.87
C GLY A 494 -3.87 -27.64 -30.69
N SER A 495 -2.61 -27.88 -31.04
CA SER A 495 -1.48 -26.94 -30.88
C SER A 495 -1.52 -25.68 -31.77
N ASP A 496 -2.52 -25.50 -32.60
CA ASP A 496 -2.68 -24.34 -33.47
C ASP A 496 -4.10 -23.74 -33.29
N MET A 497 -4.21 -22.76 -32.37
CA MET A 497 -5.48 -22.10 -32.08
C MET A 497 -5.89 -21.10 -33.16
N GLY A 498 -5.05 -20.78 -34.14
CA GLY A 498 -5.34 -19.82 -35.21
C GLY A 498 -5.42 -18.37 -34.74
N TYR A 499 -5.05 -18.05 -33.47
CA TYR A 499 -4.96 -16.71 -32.90
C TYR A 499 -3.84 -16.63 -31.86
N GLU A 500 -3.33 -15.41 -31.62
CA GLU A 500 -2.26 -15.18 -30.67
C GLU A 500 -2.76 -15.23 -29.22
N THR A 501 -1.91 -15.73 -28.34
CA THR A 501 -2.17 -15.79 -26.91
C THR A 501 -0.98 -15.29 -26.08
N TYR A 502 -1.27 -14.75 -24.91
CA TYR A 502 -0.30 -14.15 -24.01
C TYR A 502 -0.43 -14.77 -22.62
N ARG A 503 0.71 -15.20 -22.06
CA ARG A 503 0.76 -15.67 -20.68
C ARG A 503 0.94 -14.48 -19.75
N VAL A 504 0.06 -14.33 -18.76
CA VAL A 504 0.12 -13.25 -17.76
C VAL A 504 -0.03 -13.82 -16.36
N ARG A 505 0.43 -13.06 -15.36
CA ARG A 505 0.41 -13.47 -13.96
C ARG A 505 -0.13 -12.35 -13.07
N GLY A 506 -0.85 -12.74 -12.01
CA GLY A 506 -1.48 -11.88 -11.02
C GLY A 506 -2.98 -12.10 -10.92
N ALA A 507 -3.60 -11.62 -9.85
CA ALA A 507 -5.04 -11.67 -9.66
C ALA A 507 -5.75 -10.53 -10.42
N GLY A 508 -5.18 -9.32 -10.40
CA GLY A 508 -5.67 -8.15 -11.13
C GLY A 508 -4.84 -7.89 -12.39
N ILE A 509 -5.50 -7.90 -13.55
CA ILE A 509 -4.85 -7.73 -14.86
C ILE A 509 -5.47 -6.55 -15.60
N TYR A 510 -4.68 -5.50 -15.84
CA TYR A 510 -5.05 -4.44 -16.77
C TYR A 510 -4.69 -4.85 -18.19
N LEU A 511 -5.71 -5.01 -19.03
CA LEU A 511 -5.55 -5.08 -20.49
C LEU A 511 -5.23 -3.69 -21.04
N ARG A 512 -5.91 -2.66 -20.52
CA ARG A 512 -5.61 -1.26 -20.75
C ARG A 512 -5.82 -0.45 -19.48
N HIS A 513 -4.77 0.23 -19.05
CA HIS A 513 -4.79 1.07 -17.85
C HIS A 513 -5.56 2.39 -18.10
N THR A 514 -6.04 3.03 -17.07
CA THR A 514 -6.64 4.38 -17.12
C THR A 514 -5.70 5.38 -17.79
N TRP A 515 -4.42 5.32 -17.48
CA TRP A 515 -3.33 6.08 -18.10
C TRP A 515 -2.62 5.26 -19.19
N GLY A 516 -3.40 4.63 -20.08
CA GLY A 516 -2.95 3.55 -20.97
C GLY A 516 -1.84 3.88 -21.97
N LYS A 517 -1.51 5.18 -22.16
CA LYS A 517 -0.36 5.61 -22.96
C LYS A 517 0.92 5.79 -22.13
N ILE A 518 0.79 5.90 -20.82
CA ILE A 518 1.87 6.21 -19.89
C ILE A 518 2.25 4.97 -19.10
N VAL A 519 1.26 4.25 -18.57
CA VAL A 519 1.48 3.01 -17.81
C VAL A 519 1.31 1.82 -18.76
N PRO A 520 2.39 1.07 -19.07
CA PRO A 520 2.34 -0.07 -19.97
C PRO A 520 1.38 -1.16 -19.49
N THR A 521 0.66 -1.74 -20.43
CA THR A 521 -0.23 -2.88 -20.20
C THR A 521 -0.27 -3.76 -21.45
N LEU A 522 -0.92 -4.92 -21.33
CA LEU A 522 -0.93 -5.92 -22.40
C LEU A 522 -1.43 -5.34 -23.74
N PHE A 523 -2.48 -4.49 -23.71
CA PHE A 523 -3.11 -3.90 -24.89
C PHE A 523 -3.26 -2.37 -24.75
N GLY A 524 -2.27 -1.69 -24.18
CA GLY A 524 -2.33 -0.24 -23.90
C GLY A 524 -2.60 0.65 -25.11
N HIS A 525 -2.25 0.18 -26.32
CA HIS A 525 -2.45 0.88 -27.59
C HIS A 525 -3.82 0.58 -28.25
N VAL A 526 -4.56 -0.44 -27.75
CA VAL A 526 -5.84 -0.88 -28.36
C VAL A 526 -6.96 0.05 -27.92
N GLY A 527 -7.74 0.55 -28.89
CA GLY A 527 -8.93 1.37 -28.63
C GLY A 527 -10.15 0.56 -28.22
N ILE A 528 -11.26 1.26 -27.99
CA ILE A 528 -12.58 0.63 -27.80
C ILE A 528 -12.97 -0.20 -29.05
N ASN A 529 -14.06 -0.98 -28.93
CA ASN A 529 -14.59 -1.88 -29.96
C ASN A 529 -13.72 -3.11 -30.23
N HIS A 530 -13.18 -3.69 -29.16
CA HIS A 530 -12.47 -4.97 -29.16
C HIS A 530 -13.01 -5.89 -28.07
N THR A 531 -12.82 -7.18 -28.24
CA THR A 531 -13.08 -8.22 -27.23
C THR A 531 -11.83 -9.08 -27.08
N ALA A 532 -11.38 -9.32 -25.86
CA ALA A 532 -10.37 -10.33 -25.53
C ALA A 532 -10.99 -11.41 -24.64
N TYR A 533 -10.29 -12.52 -24.51
CA TYR A 533 -10.66 -13.62 -23.62
C TYR A 533 -9.51 -13.97 -22.69
N ALA A 534 -9.85 -14.46 -21.50
CA ALA A 534 -8.84 -14.97 -20.58
C ALA A 534 -9.29 -16.29 -19.98
N TRP A 535 -8.34 -17.19 -19.72
CA TRP A 535 -8.67 -18.47 -19.07
C TRP A 535 -7.52 -18.99 -18.21
N THR A 536 -7.91 -19.81 -17.24
CA THR A 536 -6.99 -20.57 -16.40
C THR A 536 -7.62 -21.89 -15.97
N ASN A 537 -6.80 -22.86 -15.62
CA ASN A 537 -7.22 -24.12 -15.02
C ASN A 537 -6.83 -24.08 -13.54
N VAL A 538 -7.79 -24.32 -12.66
CA VAL A 538 -7.60 -24.30 -11.21
C VAL A 538 -7.66 -25.72 -10.67
N TYR A 539 -6.59 -26.16 -10.03
CA TYR A 539 -6.58 -27.43 -9.33
C TYR A 539 -7.09 -27.25 -7.90
N SER A 540 -8.05 -28.08 -7.49
CA SER A 540 -8.50 -28.19 -6.10
C SER A 540 -8.19 -29.61 -5.59
N PRO A 541 -7.51 -29.76 -4.42
CA PRO A 541 -7.15 -31.08 -3.88
C PRO A 541 -8.37 -31.88 -3.43
N LYS A 542 -9.49 -31.22 -3.20
CA LYS A 542 -10.78 -31.80 -2.76
C LYS A 542 -11.94 -31.06 -3.39
N GLU A 543 -13.09 -31.70 -3.38
CA GLU A 543 -14.37 -31.03 -3.64
C GLU A 543 -14.72 -30.13 -2.48
N GLN A 544 -15.03 -28.83 -2.74
CA GLN A 544 -15.28 -27.85 -1.69
C GLN A 544 -15.95 -26.58 -2.20
N ASP A 545 -16.68 -25.93 -1.30
CA ASP A 545 -17.14 -24.56 -1.50
C ASP A 545 -16.00 -23.57 -1.25
N ALA A 546 -15.99 -22.50 -2.01
CA ALA A 546 -14.98 -21.45 -1.98
C ALA A 546 -15.63 -20.07 -2.23
N GLY A 547 -14.87 -19.03 -1.98
CA GLY A 547 -15.13 -17.69 -2.44
C GLY A 547 -14.29 -17.37 -3.68
N ALA A 548 -14.76 -16.45 -4.51
CA ALA A 548 -13.97 -15.83 -5.55
C ALA A 548 -14.12 -14.31 -5.47
N LEU A 549 -12.99 -13.61 -5.46
CA LEU A 549 -12.99 -12.16 -5.64
C LEU A 549 -12.94 -11.87 -7.13
N ILE A 550 -13.96 -11.19 -7.63
CA ILE A 550 -14.17 -10.96 -9.07
C ILE A 550 -14.46 -9.49 -9.32
N GLU A 551 -13.77 -8.86 -10.27
CA GLU A 551 -13.96 -7.47 -10.68
C GLU A 551 -13.69 -7.29 -12.17
N PHE A 552 -14.50 -6.47 -12.84
CA PHE A 552 -14.31 -6.07 -14.24
C PHE A 552 -14.42 -4.56 -14.43
N GLN A 553 -15.11 -3.86 -13.53
CA GLN A 553 -15.32 -2.43 -13.63
C GLN A 553 -14.15 -1.66 -13.02
N ASN A 554 -13.59 -2.12 -11.90
CA ASN A 554 -12.63 -1.41 -11.10
C ASN A 554 -13.07 0.05 -10.88
N TYR A 555 -14.12 0.20 -10.10
CA TYR A 555 -14.78 1.47 -9.85
C TYR A 555 -13.78 2.52 -9.32
N SER A 556 -13.69 3.66 -10.01
CA SER A 556 -12.85 4.76 -9.56
C SER A 556 -13.64 5.68 -8.64
N ARG A 557 -13.16 5.92 -7.44
CA ARG A 557 -13.79 6.83 -6.49
C ARG A 557 -13.56 8.30 -6.79
N SER A 558 -12.73 8.62 -7.76
CA SER A 558 -12.54 9.99 -8.25
C SER A 558 -13.58 10.43 -9.29
N GLU A 559 -14.41 9.49 -9.79
CA GLU A 559 -15.34 9.73 -10.89
C GLU A 559 -16.80 9.44 -10.50
N ASN A 560 -17.71 10.10 -11.19
CA ASN A 560 -19.14 9.82 -11.12
C ASN A 560 -19.49 8.66 -12.06
N ASP A 561 -19.08 7.47 -11.71
CA ASP A 561 -19.37 6.27 -12.49
C ASP A 561 -20.83 5.85 -12.37
N ILE A 562 -21.26 5.02 -13.32
CA ILE A 562 -22.59 4.42 -13.31
C ILE A 562 -22.45 2.99 -12.81
N VAL A 563 -23.16 2.65 -11.75
CA VAL A 563 -23.24 1.29 -11.21
C VAL A 563 -23.79 0.35 -12.31
N PRO A 564 -23.25 -0.85 -12.49
CA PRO A 564 -23.79 -1.81 -13.45
C PRO A 564 -25.25 -2.15 -13.18
N GLU A 565 -25.94 -2.65 -14.21
CA GLU A 565 -27.28 -3.22 -14.03
C GLU A 565 -27.22 -4.48 -13.15
N ALA A 566 -28.33 -4.82 -12.50
CA ALA A 566 -28.45 -6.03 -11.68
C ALA A 566 -28.02 -7.27 -12.46
N ALA A 567 -27.36 -8.21 -11.81
CA ALA A 567 -26.81 -9.44 -12.39
C ALA A 567 -25.78 -9.23 -13.51
N CYS A 568 -25.32 -8.00 -13.78
CA CYS A 568 -24.24 -7.69 -14.71
C CYS A 568 -22.93 -7.41 -13.96
N TRP A 569 -21.80 -7.86 -14.49
CA TRP A 569 -20.49 -7.59 -13.90
C TRP A 569 -20.03 -6.15 -14.14
N ASP A 570 -20.33 -5.62 -15.31
CA ASP A 570 -20.01 -4.26 -15.72
C ASP A 570 -20.97 -3.77 -16.82
N ARG A 571 -20.75 -2.58 -17.30
CA ARG A 571 -21.56 -1.99 -18.40
C ARG A 571 -21.03 -2.36 -19.80
N LYS A 572 -19.87 -3.04 -19.87
CA LYS A 572 -19.22 -3.48 -21.12
C LYS A 572 -19.70 -4.86 -21.58
N GLY A 573 -20.36 -5.63 -20.71
CA GLY A 573 -20.82 -6.99 -20.99
C GLY A 573 -19.77 -8.06 -20.73
N SER A 574 -18.89 -7.83 -19.78
CA SER A 574 -17.94 -8.85 -19.31
C SER A 574 -18.66 -10.04 -18.69
N ARG A 575 -18.17 -11.25 -18.96
CA ARG A 575 -18.77 -12.51 -18.50
C ARG A 575 -17.70 -13.46 -18.00
N ILE A 576 -18.06 -14.33 -17.08
CA ILE A 576 -17.17 -15.35 -16.51
C ILE A 576 -17.90 -16.68 -16.33
N TRP A 577 -17.22 -17.78 -16.64
CA TRP A 577 -17.72 -19.14 -16.47
C TRP A 577 -16.76 -19.96 -15.60
N LEU A 578 -17.33 -20.78 -14.76
CA LEU A 578 -16.63 -21.83 -14.01
C LEU A 578 -17.15 -23.20 -14.45
N ASN A 579 -16.30 -24.05 -15.03
CA ASN A 579 -16.67 -25.38 -15.54
C ASN A 579 -17.84 -25.33 -16.55
N GLY A 580 -17.87 -24.31 -17.40
CA GLY A 580 -18.92 -24.09 -18.41
C GLY A 580 -20.23 -23.49 -17.87
N LYS A 581 -20.33 -23.28 -16.54
CA LYS A 581 -21.48 -22.59 -15.94
C LYS A 581 -21.14 -21.12 -15.75
N GLU A 582 -21.98 -20.24 -16.30
CA GLU A 582 -21.84 -18.79 -16.11
C GLU A 582 -22.07 -18.40 -14.65
N LEU A 583 -21.25 -17.49 -14.15
CA LEU A 583 -21.40 -16.84 -12.86
C LEU A 583 -22.06 -15.48 -13.10
N GLU A 584 -23.21 -15.28 -12.49
CA GLU A 584 -23.93 -14.02 -12.58
C GLU A 584 -23.20 -12.92 -11.81
N GLY A 585 -23.33 -11.67 -12.31
CA GLY A 585 -22.84 -10.49 -11.64
C GLY A 585 -23.59 -10.19 -10.34
N PRO A 586 -23.11 -9.25 -9.53
CA PRO A 586 -23.77 -8.86 -8.29
C PRO A 586 -25.18 -8.27 -8.53
N ASP A 587 -26.02 -8.42 -7.53
CA ASP A 587 -27.27 -7.67 -7.41
C ASP A 587 -26.94 -6.33 -6.70
N TRP A 588 -26.47 -5.36 -7.49
CA TRP A 588 -25.96 -4.09 -6.98
C TRP A 588 -27.04 -3.29 -6.23
N ASN A 589 -26.69 -2.72 -5.08
CA ASN A 589 -27.62 -1.88 -4.30
C ASN A 589 -28.23 -0.72 -5.11
N ARG A 590 -27.48 -0.21 -6.07
CA ARG A 590 -27.84 0.99 -6.84
C ARG A 590 -27.71 0.75 -8.34
N ALA A 591 -28.16 -0.43 -8.78
CA ALA A 591 -28.08 -0.86 -10.18
C ALA A 591 -28.55 0.25 -11.15
N GLY A 592 -27.73 0.58 -12.14
CA GLY A 592 -28.01 1.60 -13.16
C GLY A 592 -27.90 3.05 -12.71
N GLU A 593 -27.67 3.33 -11.43
CA GLU A 593 -27.56 4.70 -10.93
C GLU A 593 -26.18 5.32 -11.22
N ARG A 594 -26.19 6.63 -11.54
CA ARG A 594 -24.98 7.45 -11.50
C ARG A 594 -24.84 8.05 -10.11
N LEU A 595 -23.79 7.67 -9.39
CA LEU A 595 -23.59 8.12 -8.02
C LEU A 595 -22.95 9.51 -7.99
N ALA A 596 -23.50 10.40 -7.16
CA ALA A 596 -22.84 11.63 -6.79
C ALA A 596 -21.68 11.33 -5.80
N ARG A 597 -20.64 12.15 -5.79
CA ARG A 597 -19.47 11.98 -4.90
C ARG A 597 -19.83 11.92 -3.42
N GLU A 598 -20.89 12.61 -3.03
CA GLU A 598 -21.38 12.65 -1.63
C GLU A 598 -22.29 11.46 -1.28
N THR A 599 -22.57 10.58 -2.24
CA THR A 599 -23.28 9.32 -1.99
C THR A 599 -22.27 8.27 -1.54
N PRO A 600 -22.39 7.72 -0.31
CA PRO A 600 -21.44 6.73 0.16
C PRO A 600 -21.42 5.48 -0.70
N LEU A 601 -20.21 5.02 -1.05
CA LEU A 601 -20.00 3.74 -1.72
C LEU A 601 -20.25 2.59 -0.76
N THR A 602 -20.89 1.53 -1.24
CA THR A 602 -21.18 0.32 -0.45
C THR A 602 -20.59 -0.93 -1.10
N ASP A 603 -21.17 -1.39 -2.19
CA ASP A 603 -20.80 -2.63 -2.90
C ASP A 603 -20.18 -2.40 -4.29
N GLU A 604 -19.97 -1.15 -4.68
CA GLU A 604 -19.47 -0.78 -6.01
C GLU A 604 -18.01 -1.18 -6.23
N ASN A 605 -17.24 -1.35 -5.17
CA ASN A 605 -15.88 -1.86 -5.21
C ASN A 605 -15.79 -3.33 -4.78
N LEU A 606 -14.86 -4.07 -5.36
CA LEU A 606 -14.52 -5.45 -4.99
C LEU A 606 -14.40 -5.65 -3.47
N THR A 607 -13.72 -4.74 -2.79
CA THR A 607 -13.47 -4.83 -1.35
C THR A 607 -14.68 -4.51 -0.48
N GLY A 608 -15.70 -3.89 -1.04
CA GLY A 608 -16.99 -3.65 -0.39
C GLY A 608 -17.96 -4.83 -0.50
N ARG A 609 -17.69 -5.79 -1.42
CA ARG A 609 -18.57 -6.93 -1.70
C ARG A 609 -18.14 -8.19 -0.96
N ALA A 610 -19.12 -9.05 -0.66
CA ALA A 610 -18.82 -10.41 -0.29
C ALA A 610 -18.22 -11.18 -1.49
N PRO A 611 -17.33 -12.16 -1.26
CA PRO A 611 -16.81 -12.99 -2.33
C PRO A 611 -17.96 -13.78 -2.98
N VAL A 612 -17.87 -13.98 -4.29
CA VAL A 612 -18.84 -14.81 -5.03
C VAL A 612 -18.67 -16.26 -4.56
N ARG A 613 -19.77 -16.88 -4.15
CA ARG A 613 -19.74 -18.29 -3.76
C ARG A 613 -19.61 -19.17 -5.00
N ILE A 614 -18.60 -20.02 -4.99
CA ILE A 614 -18.33 -20.99 -6.05
C ILE A 614 -18.14 -22.39 -5.47
N HIS A 615 -18.39 -23.40 -6.29
CA HIS A 615 -18.15 -24.80 -5.94
C HIS A 615 -17.03 -25.36 -6.80
N LEU A 616 -15.95 -25.84 -6.18
CA LEU A 616 -14.80 -26.43 -6.85
C LEU A 616 -14.92 -27.96 -6.80
N ARG A 617 -14.83 -28.59 -7.98
CA ARG A 617 -14.68 -30.04 -8.08
C ARG A 617 -13.29 -30.46 -7.63
N LYS A 618 -13.13 -31.65 -7.07
CA LYS A 618 -11.82 -32.23 -6.84
C LYS A 618 -11.12 -32.43 -8.19
N GLY A 619 -9.87 -31.97 -8.30
CA GLY A 619 -9.10 -31.95 -9.53
C GLY A 619 -9.20 -30.62 -10.26
N TRP A 620 -9.24 -30.65 -11.57
CA TRP A 620 -9.18 -29.47 -12.41
C TRP A 620 -10.55 -28.79 -12.58
N ASN A 621 -10.55 -27.48 -12.47
CA ASN A 621 -11.67 -26.60 -12.71
C ASN A 621 -11.27 -25.55 -13.76
N ARG A 622 -12.10 -25.34 -14.76
CA ARG A 622 -11.87 -24.39 -15.84
C ARG A 622 -12.52 -23.06 -15.52
N VAL A 623 -11.77 -21.97 -15.57
CA VAL A 623 -12.26 -20.60 -15.51
C VAL A 623 -12.05 -19.95 -16.86
N PHE A 624 -13.09 -19.36 -17.43
CA PHE A 624 -13.07 -18.70 -18.73
C PHE A 624 -13.77 -17.33 -18.64
N LEU A 625 -13.17 -16.30 -19.24
CA LEU A 625 -13.65 -14.92 -19.20
C LEU A 625 -13.78 -14.35 -20.61
N LYS A 626 -14.88 -13.60 -20.84
CA LYS A 626 -15.08 -12.75 -22.01
C LYS A 626 -14.97 -11.30 -21.57
N LEU A 627 -14.14 -10.51 -22.26
CA LEU A 627 -13.70 -9.19 -21.86
C LEU A 627 -13.94 -8.18 -23.01
N PRO A 628 -15.19 -7.75 -23.25
CA PRO A 628 -15.46 -6.70 -24.23
C PRO A 628 -14.93 -5.35 -23.74
N TYR A 629 -14.43 -4.55 -24.67
CA TYR A 629 -14.02 -3.17 -24.45
C TYR A 629 -14.80 -2.26 -25.41
N VAL A 630 -15.97 -1.84 -24.95
CA VAL A 630 -16.89 -0.98 -25.67
C VAL A 630 -17.13 0.31 -24.90
N ASP A 631 -17.80 1.28 -25.50
CA ASP A 631 -18.24 2.46 -24.77
C ASP A 631 -19.20 2.07 -23.65
N SER A 632 -18.82 2.35 -22.41
CA SER A 632 -19.59 2.04 -21.21
C SER A 632 -20.36 3.25 -20.66
N GLY A 633 -20.24 4.42 -21.31
CA GLY A 633 -20.83 5.68 -20.85
C GLY A 633 -20.18 6.25 -19.59
N ILE A 634 -19.01 5.76 -19.19
CA ILE A 634 -18.21 6.26 -18.06
C ILE A 634 -16.96 6.97 -18.56
N ARG A 635 -16.51 7.98 -17.83
CA ARG A 635 -15.39 8.82 -18.24
C ARG A 635 -14.05 8.06 -18.30
N LEU A 636 -13.79 7.22 -17.29
CA LEU A 636 -12.58 6.40 -17.20
C LEU A 636 -12.91 4.94 -17.55
N ASN A 637 -13.10 4.68 -18.85
CA ASN A 637 -13.41 3.36 -19.34
C ASN A 637 -12.17 2.44 -19.27
N LYS A 638 -12.06 1.66 -18.20
CA LYS A 638 -10.97 0.71 -17.94
C LYS A 638 -11.22 -0.61 -18.62
N TRP A 639 -10.17 -1.29 -19.04
CA TRP A 639 -10.24 -2.65 -19.59
C TRP A 639 -9.37 -3.57 -18.76
N MET A 640 -10.00 -4.33 -17.88
CA MET A 640 -9.34 -5.14 -16.90
C MET A 640 -10.22 -6.28 -16.39
N PHE A 641 -9.60 -7.20 -15.66
CA PHE A 641 -10.31 -8.14 -14.80
C PHE A 641 -9.51 -8.43 -13.55
N THR A 642 -10.21 -8.83 -12.50
CA THR A 642 -9.64 -9.40 -11.28
C THR A 642 -10.33 -10.72 -11.00
N PHE A 643 -9.57 -11.75 -10.69
CA PHE A 643 -10.08 -13.03 -10.22
C PHE A 643 -9.06 -13.73 -9.33
N VAL A 644 -9.49 -14.11 -8.13
CA VAL A 644 -8.71 -14.99 -7.25
C VAL A 644 -9.64 -15.79 -6.34
N ILE A 645 -9.31 -17.06 -6.14
CA ILE A 645 -10.06 -17.97 -5.25
C ILE A 645 -9.59 -17.77 -3.81
N THR A 646 -10.58 -17.69 -2.92
CA THR A 646 -10.40 -17.47 -1.48
C THR A 646 -11.22 -18.48 -0.69
N ASP A 647 -11.09 -18.44 0.61
CA ASP A 647 -12.08 -19.01 1.51
C ASP A 647 -13.45 -18.34 1.30
N THR A 648 -14.50 -18.89 1.89
CA THR A 648 -15.88 -18.36 1.73
C THR A 648 -16.07 -16.98 2.36
N THR A 649 -15.09 -16.46 3.11
CA THR A 649 -15.13 -15.12 3.71
C THR A 649 -14.40 -14.08 2.86
N GLY A 650 -13.61 -14.48 1.87
CA GLY A 650 -12.80 -13.59 1.03
C GLY A 650 -11.51 -13.12 1.71
N ARG A 651 -11.19 -13.64 2.88
CA ARG A 651 -10.05 -13.14 3.68
C ARG A 651 -8.74 -13.86 3.40
N ASP A 652 -8.79 -15.17 3.21
CA ASP A 652 -7.59 -15.99 3.05
C ASP A 652 -7.64 -16.85 1.78
N ALA A 653 -6.47 -17.09 1.19
CA ALA A 653 -6.37 -18.04 0.09
C ALA A 653 -6.64 -19.46 0.57
N LEU A 654 -7.33 -20.28 -0.25
CA LEU A 654 -7.54 -21.68 0.06
C LEU A 654 -6.24 -22.47 -0.08
N PRO A 655 -5.90 -23.32 0.91
CA PRO A 655 -4.73 -24.18 0.81
C PRO A 655 -4.80 -25.18 -0.35
N GLY A 656 -3.69 -25.34 -1.09
CA GLY A 656 -3.56 -26.34 -2.14
C GLY A 656 -4.26 -25.99 -3.45
N ILE A 657 -4.74 -24.76 -3.61
CA ILE A 657 -5.22 -24.24 -4.89
C ILE A 657 -4.03 -23.87 -5.77
N GLU A 658 -3.99 -24.40 -7.00
CA GLU A 658 -2.97 -24.11 -7.99
C GLU A 658 -3.61 -23.61 -9.29
N TYR A 659 -2.90 -22.74 -10.02
CA TYR A 659 -3.37 -22.16 -11.28
C TYR A 659 -2.42 -22.53 -12.40
N HIS A 660 -2.98 -22.98 -13.54
CA HIS A 660 -2.22 -23.41 -14.71
C HIS A 660 -2.87 -22.91 -16.01
N VAL A 661 -2.08 -22.41 -16.92
CA VAL A 661 -2.58 -21.92 -18.22
C VAL A 661 -2.87 -23.05 -19.21
N GLU A 662 -2.15 -24.16 -19.11
CA GLU A 662 -2.34 -25.35 -19.97
C GLU A 662 -3.18 -26.38 -19.23
N ALA A 663 -4.08 -27.06 -19.96
CA ALA A 663 -4.76 -28.21 -19.40
C ALA A 663 -3.74 -29.35 -19.25
N PRO A 664 -3.50 -29.85 -18.02
CA PRO A 664 -2.59 -30.99 -17.88
C PRO A 664 -3.15 -32.20 -18.59
N SER A 665 -2.30 -32.95 -19.30
CA SER A 665 -2.65 -34.27 -19.75
C SER A 665 -3.16 -35.10 -18.60
N SER A 666 -4.18 -35.91 -18.78
CA SER A 666 -4.99 -36.61 -17.76
C SER A 666 -4.23 -37.47 -16.73
N ASN A 667 -2.90 -37.52 -16.75
CA ASN A 667 -2.04 -38.40 -15.94
C ASN A 667 -0.95 -37.66 -15.13
N LEU A 668 -0.82 -36.35 -15.18
CA LEU A 668 0.18 -35.64 -14.36
C LEU A 668 -0.42 -35.21 -13.02
N LYS A 669 0.06 -35.83 -11.92
CA LYS A 669 -0.11 -35.26 -10.59
C LYS A 669 0.64 -33.92 -10.55
N PRO A 670 0.07 -32.87 -9.91
CA PRO A 670 0.75 -31.59 -9.75
C PRO A 670 2.13 -31.80 -9.13
N GLN A 671 3.17 -31.25 -9.77
CA GLN A 671 4.45 -31.09 -9.10
C GLN A 671 4.27 -29.95 -8.08
N ILE A 672 4.31 -30.29 -6.80
CA ILE A 672 4.39 -29.28 -5.74
C ILE A 672 5.68 -28.51 -5.99
N SER A 673 5.58 -27.34 -6.60
CA SER A 673 6.70 -26.41 -6.71
C SER A 673 6.97 -25.82 -5.32
N ASN A 674 7.69 -26.59 -4.51
CA ASN A 674 8.37 -26.05 -3.34
C ASN A 674 9.49 -25.16 -3.89
N LEU A 675 9.18 -23.88 -4.13
CA LEU A 675 10.19 -22.83 -4.24
C LEU A 675 10.93 -22.79 -2.90
N LYS A 676 11.99 -23.57 -2.80
CA LYS A 676 12.89 -23.52 -1.65
C LYS A 676 13.54 -22.14 -1.64
N PRO A 677 13.61 -21.45 -0.49
CA PRO A 677 14.35 -20.21 -0.40
C PRO A 677 15.80 -20.45 -0.85
N LYS A 678 16.27 -19.63 -1.80
CA LYS A 678 17.67 -19.65 -2.22
C LYS A 678 18.56 -19.42 -1.00
N ARG A 679 19.60 -20.23 -0.85
CA ARG A 679 20.65 -19.98 0.13
C ARG A 679 21.27 -18.61 -0.16
N LEU A 680 21.20 -17.70 0.80
CA LEU A 680 22.03 -16.50 0.81
C LEU A 680 23.49 -16.96 0.72
N GLN A 681 24.13 -16.72 -0.43
CA GLN A 681 25.57 -16.89 -0.54
C GLN A 681 26.27 -15.78 0.25
N GLN A 682 27.33 -16.18 0.90
CA GLN A 682 28.15 -15.47 1.89
C GLN A 682 28.65 -14.11 1.46
#